data_c6eae73bd186c4f509208f98d9b4cfaa
#
_entry.id   c6eae73bd186c4f509208f98d9b4cfaa
#
_cell.length_a   1.000
_cell.length_b   1.000
_cell.length_c   1.000
_cell.angle_alpha   90.00
_cell.angle_beta   90.00
_cell.angle_gamma   90.00
#
_symmetry.space_group_name_H-M   'P 1'
#
loop_
_entity.id
_entity.type
_entity.pdbx_description
1 polymer ?
#
loop_
_entity_poly.entity_id
_entity_poly.type
_entity_poly.pdbx_seq_one_letter_code
_entity_poly.pdbx_strand_id
1 'polypeptide(L)'
;MKQYEVTGMSCAACSARVEKAVSKVPGVTSCSVSLLTNSMGVEGTASDQEIVNAVVAAGYGAAPKGAKKEQTAAEEEEALKDHETPKLRKRLTASVIFLVVLMYFSMGHMMWGWPVPAAMKDNHVAMGMLQMLLTIIIMVINQKFFVSGFTSLLHGAPNMDTLVALGAGASFGYSTYALFAMTGAQVRGDMDAVMGYMHEFYFESAAMILTLITVGKMLESHAKGKTTDALKSLMRLAPKTATVVRDGKEVIVSITEVRQGDTFVVRPGENIPVDGIVLEGSSAVNEAALTGESIPVDKQKGSSVSAATTNQSGFLRCEATRVGEDTTLSQIIRMVSDAAATKAPIAKIADKVSGIFVPAVITIAVITIMVWLLAGKDIGFALARGISVLVISCPCALGLATPVAIMVGNGMGAKNGILFKNAVALENAGKTQIVALDKTGTITTGEPRVTDILPAEGYTKRDLMQLAADLESSSEHPLAKAVMEHAKATGISQTAVHDFQALPGNGLSAVRGEDLLLGGSVSYMKENVTVDSILLDQAQKLAEEGKTPLLFAKNHICAGLIAVADTLKEDSPQAVDELRDMGIRVIMLTGDNERTAKAIGAQAGVDEVIAGVLPEGKEAEIRKLKEQGKVAMVGDGINDAPALTRADTGIAIGAGTDVAIDAASVVLVKSRLRDVPAAIRLSRATLRNIHENLFWAFFYNVIGIPLAAGVWYPVFGWKLNPMFGAAAMSLSSFCVVTNALRLNLFSVHGKANKDAAPAAEPVEIKTSESEEKVMTKTMHIEGMMCGHCEATVKKALEALPEVTSAEVSHEAGTAVVTLSSEVADDVLKKTVEEKDYKVTAID
;
A
#
# COMPACT_ATOMS: atom_id res chain seq x y z
N MET A 1 7.66 11.61 -7.87
CA MET A 1 6.34 12.23 -8.20
C MET A 1 6.34 13.69 -7.73
N LYS A 2 6.08 14.68 -8.60
CA LYS A 2 5.91 16.09 -8.19
C LYS A 2 4.51 16.29 -7.61
N GLN A 3 4.39 17.02 -6.51
CA GLN A 3 3.10 17.32 -5.87
C GLN A 3 2.67 18.77 -6.07
N TYR A 4 1.36 18.97 -6.26
CA TYR A 4 0.72 20.29 -6.43
C TYR A 4 -0.49 20.38 -5.52
N GLU A 5 -0.74 21.57 -4.96
CA GLU A 5 -2.01 21.90 -4.35
C GLU A 5 -2.99 22.34 -5.45
N VAL A 6 -4.22 21.81 -5.45
CA VAL A 6 -5.24 22.14 -6.44
C VAL A 6 -6.46 22.73 -5.71
N THR A 7 -6.86 23.93 -6.11
CA THR A 7 -7.99 24.65 -5.49
C THR A 7 -9.19 24.73 -6.43
N GLY A 8 -10.41 24.84 -5.85
CA GLY A 8 -11.64 24.98 -6.62
C GLY A 8 -12.37 23.67 -6.96
N MET A 9 -11.81 22.51 -6.60
CA MET A 9 -12.48 21.22 -6.81
C MET A 9 -13.57 20.99 -5.77
N SER A 10 -14.77 20.60 -6.20
CA SER A 10 -15.93 20.35 -5.32
C SER A 10 -16.46 18.92 -5.39
N CYS A 11 -16.08 18.14 -6.41
CA CYS A 11 -16.58 16.77 -6.63
C CYS A 11 -15.62 15.93 -7.48
N ALA A 12 -15.92 14.62 -7.57
CA ALA A 12 -15.12 13.65 -8.35
C ALA A 12 -15.02 14.03 -9.85
N ALA A 13 -16.07 14.59 -10.44
CA ALA A 13 -16.02 15.05 -11.83
C ALA A 13 -15.00 16.18 -12.04
N CYS A 14 -14.82 17.06 -11.03
CA CYS A 14 -13.79 18.10 -11.04
C CYS A 14 -12.38 17.51 -11.06
N SER A 15 -12.11 16.54 -10.17
CA SER A 15 -10.79 15.89 -10.09
C SER A 15 -10.48 15.12 -11.39
N ALA A 16 -11.46 14.41 -11.97
CA ALA A 16 -11.29 13.71 -13.25
C ALA A 16 -10.98 14.68 -14.42
N ARG A 17 -11.56 15.87 -14.39
CA ARG A 17 -11.29 16.90 -15.41
C ARG A 17 -9.88 17.45 -15.31
N VAL A 18 -9.42 17.80 -14.10
CA VAL A 18 -8.04 18.25 -13.87
C VAL A 18 -7.06 17.16 -14.33
N GLU A 19 -7.28 15.91 -13.92
CA GLU A 19 -6.46 14.76 -14.30
C GLU A 19 -6.39 14.60 -15.82
N LYS A 20 -7.53 14.68 -16.52
CA LYS A 20 -7.60 14.62 -17.99
C LYS A 20 -6.90 15.81 -18.68
N ALA A 21 -6.94 16.99 -18.11
CA ALA A 21 -6.27 18.17 -18.67
C ALA A 21 -4.74 18.06 -18.54
N VAL A 22 -4.24 17.66 -17.35
CA VAL A 22 -2.81 17.52 -17.07
C VAL A 22 -2.22 16.32 -17.80
N SER A 23 -2.94 15.20 -17.91
CA SER A 23 -2.47 14.03 -18.66
C SER A 23 -2.30 14.27 -20.17
N LYS A 24 -2.78 15.39 -20.70
CA LYS A 24 -2.57 15.79 -22.10
C LYS A 24 -1.32 16.65 -22.30
N VAL A 25 -0.69 17.12 -21.23
CA VAL A 25 0.51 17.93 -21.28
C VAL A 25 1.68 17.05 -21.78
N PRO A 26 2.40 17.46 -22.82
CA PRO A 26 3.57 16.72 -23.30
C PRO A 26 4.59 16.50 -22.17
N GLY A 27 5.11 15.29 -22.03
CA GLY A 27 6.07 14.95 -20.97
C GLY A 27 5.45 14.49 -19.65
N VAL A 28 4.12 14.46 -19.51
CA VAL A 28 3.42 13.84 -18.36
C VAL A 28 3.21 12.38 -18.64
N THR A 29 3.76 11.49 -17.78
CA THR A 29 3.61 10.04 -17.88
C THR A 29 2.44 9.54 -17.03
N SER A 30 2.25 10.12 -15.85
CA SER A 30 1.09 9.85 -15.00
C SER A 30 0.63 11.09 -14.26
N CYS A 31 -0.69 11.17 -14.00
CA CYS A 31 -1.29 12.22 -13.20
C CYS A 31 -2.38 11.60 -12.32
N SER A 32 -2.38 11.92 -11.05
CA SER A 32 -3.41 11.50 -10.09
C SER A 32 -3.85 12.71 -9.25
N VAL A 33 -5.16 12.94 -9.18
CA VAL A 33 -5.74 14.10 -8.48
C VAL A 33 -6.60 13.63 -7.32
N SER A 34 -6.25 14.02 -6.10
CA SER A 34 -6.99 13.68 -4.88
C SER A 34 -7.94 14.81 -4.49
N LEU A 35 -9.24 14.54 -4.55
CA LEU A 35 -10.27 15.47 -4.04
C LEU A 35 -10.22 15.60 -2.51
N LEU A 36 -9.71 14.59 -1.83
CA LEU A 36 -9.71 14.51 -0.38
C LEU A 36 -8.66 15.43 0.24
N THR A 37 -7.44 15.40 -0.33
CA THR A 37 -6.31 16.20 0.11
C THR A 37 -6.15 17.51 -0.69
N ASN A 38 -7.03 17.76 -1.68
CA ASN A 38 -6.90 18.85 -2.64
C ASN A 38 -5.50 18.91 -3.27
N SER A 39 -4.91 17.75 -3.55
CA SER A 39 -3.58 17.63 -4.11
C SER A 39 -3.58 16.87 -5.43
N MET A 40 -2.54 17.08 -6.19
CA MET A 40 -2.28 16.40 -7.46
C MET A 40 -0.84 15.91 -7.49
N GLY A 41 -0.64 14.62 -7.78
CA GLY A 41 0.65 14.05 -8.05
C GLY A 41 0.86 13.89 -9.56
N VAL A 42 2.00 14.34 -10.07
CA VAL A 42 2.35 14.25 -11.49
C VAL A 42 3.73 13.62 -11.64
N GLU A 43 3.83 12.65 -12.54
CA GLU A 43 5.08 12.04 -12.97
C GLU A 43 5.38 12.41 -14.42
N GLY A 44 6.63 12.64 -14.71
CA GLY A 44 7.10 13.01 -16.05
C GLY A 44 8.10 14.13 -16.05
N THR A 45 8.43 14.61 -17.25
CA THR A 45 9.46 15.63 -17.51
C THR A 45 8.87 17.03 -17.74
N ALA A 46 7.52 17.17 -17.73
CA ALA A 46 6.84 18.44 -17.94
C ALA A 46 7.24 19.50 -16.88
N SER A 47 7.28 20.75 -17.29
CA SER A 47 7.59 21.87 -16.40
C SER A 47 6.42 22.20 -15.48
N ASP A 48 6.71 22.74 -14.30
CA ASP A 48 5.67 23.13 -13.32
C ASP A 48 4.71 24.17 -13.90
N GLN A 49 5.21 25.09 -14.74
CA GLN A 49 4.40 26.14 -15.35
C GLN A 49 3.40 25.57 -16.38
N GLU A 50 3.79 24.59 -17.17
CA GLU A 50 2.90 23.92 -18.12
C GLU A 50 1.80 23.16 -17.42
N ILE A 51 2.12 22.47 -16.32
CA ILE A 51 1.18 21.73 -15.50
C ILE A 51 0.17 22.71 -14.87
N VAL A 52 0.65 23.78 -14.23
CA VAL A 52 -0.21 24.81 -13.63
C VAL A 52 -1.13 25.46 -14.67
N ASN A 53 -0.59 25.81 -15.84
CA ASN A 53 -1.38 26.41 -16.93
C ASN A 53 -2.48 25.45 -17.41
N ALA A 54 -2.22 24.15 -17.50
CA ALA A 54 -3.23 23.16 -17.88
C ALA A 54 -4.36 23.06 -16.86
N VAL A 55 -4.05 23.16 -15.56
CA VAL A 55 -5.06 23.17 -14.49
C VAL A 55 -5.89 24.46 -14.54
N VAL A 56 -5.26 25.62 -14.75
CA VAL A 56 -5.94 26.91 -14.86
C VAL A 56 -6.85 26.93 -16.10
N ALA A 57 -6.39 26.43 -17.23
CA ALA A 57 -7.19 26.30 -18.44
C ALA A 57 -8.41 25.35 -18.25
N ALA A 58 -8.32 24.38 -17.34
CA ALA A 58 -9.44 23.53 -16.95
C ALA A 58 -10.43 24.22 -15.99
N GLY A 59 -10.15 25.45 -15.53
CA GLY A 59 -11.01 26.24 -14.65
C GLY A 59 -10.73 26.08 -13.14
N TYR A 60 -9.54 25.62 -12.74
CA TYR A 60 -9.11 25.36 -11.36
C TYR A 60 -7.80 26.09 -11.05
N GLY A 61 -7.49 26.27 -9.77
CA GLY A 61 -6.20 26.80 -9.34
C GLY A 61 -5.20 25.67 -9.06
N ALA A 62 -3.91 25.89 -9.35
CA ALA A 62 -2.84 24.98 -8.93
C ALA A 62 -1.60 25.75 -8.49
N ALA A 63 -0.87 25.21 -7.51
CA ALA A 63 0.44 25.67 -7.08
C ALA A 63 1.34 24.47 -6.77
N PRO A 64 2.66 24.50 -7.14
CA PRO A 64 3.60 23.46 -6.77
C PRO A 64 3.73 23.35 -5.24
N LYS A 65 3.68 22.14 -4.70
CA LYS A 65 3.92 21.86 -3.29
C LYS A 65 5.44 21.72 -3.10
N GLY A 66 6.07 22.62 -2.33
CA GLY A 66 7.52 22.62 -2.16
C GLY A 66 8.28 23.80 -2.78
N ALA A 67 7.60 24.71 -3.51
CA ALA A 67 8.23 25.93 -4.05
C ALA A 67 8.44 27.06 -3.00
N LYS A 68 8.05 26.86 -1.74
CA LYS A 68 8.38 27.71 -0.61
C LYS A 68 9.39 27.00 0.30
N LYS A 69 10.44 27.71 0.70
CA LYS A 69 11.45 27.32 1.70
C LYS A 69 10.90 26.33 2.73
N GLU A 70 11.74 25.32 3.10
CA GLU A 70 11.60 24.40 4.24
C GLU A 70 10.33 24.63 5.08
N GLN A 71 9.23 23.98 4.67
CA GLN A 71 8.01 24.03 5.47
C GLN A 71 8.29 23.26 6.74
N THR A 72 8.21 23.95 7.88
CA THR A 72 8.31 23.28 9.18
C THR A 72 7.13 22.32 9.35
N ALA A 73 7.33 21.21 10.08
CA ALA A 73 6.27 20.26 10.41
C ALA A 73 5.02 20.94 11.01
N ALA A 74 5.19 22.14 11.60
CA ALA A 74 4.09 22.97 12.09
C ALA A 74 3.25 23.60 10.96
N GLU A 75 3.85 23.97 9.84
CA GLU A 75 3.12 24.52 8.66
C GLU A 75 2.38 23.42 7.92
N GLU A 76 2.93 22.21 7.87
CA GLU A 76 2.24 21.04 7.31
C GLU A 76 1.07 20.60 8.20
N GLU A 77 1.22 20.63 9.53
CA GLU A 77 0.11 20.37 10.46
C GLU A 77 -0.99 21.43 10.29
N GLU A 78 -0.64 22.71 10.09
CA GLU A 78 -1.59 23.78 9.83
C GLU A 78 -2.33 23.58 8.51
N ALA A 79 -1.64 23.14 7.45
CA ALA A 79 -2.25 22.84 6.14
C ALA A 79 -3.26 21.70 6.20
N LEU A 80 -3.12 20.77 7.15
CA LEU A 80 -4.05 19.67 7.38
C LEU A 80 -5.24 20.06 8.29
N LYS A 81 -5.24 21.26 8.89
CA LYS A 81 -6.38 21.71 9.71
C LYS A 81 -7.63 21.90 8.88
N ASP A 82 -8.75 21.54 9.46
CA ASP A 82 -10.07 21.70 8.84
C ASP A 82 -10.53 23.18 8.88
N HIS A 83 -10.21 23.93 7.84
CA HIS A 83 -10.64 25.32 7.68
C HIS A 83 -12.02 25.47 7.01
N GLU A 84 -12.54 24.40 6.40
CA GLU A 84 -13.82 24.44 5.66
C GLU A 84 -15.02 24.20 6.57
N THR A 85 -14.95 23.25 7.52
CA THR A 85 -16.08 22.95 8.43
C THR A 85 -16.55 24.16 9.24
N PRO A 86 -15.67 25.02 9.82
CA PRO A 86 -16.12 26.22 10.52
C PRO A 86 -16.85 27.21 9.62
N LYS A 87 -16.41 27.39 8.37
CA LYS A 87 -17.06 28.24 7.37
C LYS A 87 -18.44 27.71 6.97
N LEU A 88 -18.52 26.40 6.69
CA LEU A 88 -19.77 25.73 6.37
C LEU A 88 -20.75 25.76 7.53
N ARG A 89 -20.28 25.60 8.77
CA ARG A 89 -21.11 25.70 9.98
C ARG A 89 -21.74 27.08 10.11
N LYS A 90 -20.99 28.19 9.91
CA LYS A 90 -21.53 29.55 9.93
C LYS A 90 -22.59 29.76 8.86
N ARG A 91 -22.30 29.30 7.62
CA ARG A 91 -23.27 29.38 6.51
C ARG A 91 -24.53 28.59 6.80
N LEU A 92 -24.40 27.37 7.29
CA LEU A 92 -25.51 26.52 7.66
C LEU A 92 -26.37 27.15 8.75
N THR A 93 -25.75 27.62 9.84
CA THR A 93 -26.51 28.29 10.92
C THR A 93 -27.32 29.48 10.42
N ALA A 94 -26.72 30.32 9.58
CA ALA A 94 -27.43 31.43 8.96
C ALA A 94 -28.59 30.97 8.06
N SER A 95 -28.34 29.95 7.20
CA SER A 95 -29.37 29.38 6.32
C SER A 95 -30.52 28.77 7.11
N VAL A 96 -30.25 28.07 8.19
CA VAL A 96 -31.28 27.43 9.05
C VAL A 96 -32.15 28.47 9.72
N ILE A 97 -31.57 29.57 10.23
CA ILE A 97 -32.37 30.65 10.86
C ILE A 97 -33.41 31.21 9.87
N PHE A 98 -32.99 31.59 8.68
CA PHE A 98 -33.91 32.10 7.67
C PHE A 98 -34.85 31.03 7.13
N LEU A 99 -34.43 29.80 7.03
CA LEU A 99 -35.27 28.67 6.61
C LEU A 99 -36.39 28.39 7.61
N VAL A 100 -36.12 28.40 8.92
CA VAL A 100 -37.13 28.21 9.96
C VAL A 100 -38.20 29.31 9.88
N VAL A 101 -37.79 30.57 9.68
CA VAL A 101 -38.71 31.66 9.46
C VAL A 101 -39.55 31.46 8.19
N LEU A 102 -38.89 31.03 7.09
CA LEU A 102 -39.61 30.76 5.83
C LEU A 102 -40.62 29.63 6.02
N MET A 103 -40.26 28.55 6.67
CA MET A 103 -41.13 27.38 6.94
C MET A 103 -42.30 27.73 7.87
N TYR A 104 -42.11 28.69 8.79
CA TYR A 104 -43.19 29.21 9.63
C TYR A 104 -44.30 29.82 8.77
N PHE A 105 -43.94 30.67 7.80
CA PHE A 105 -44.91 31.33 6.95
C PHE A 105 -45.44 30.46 5.82
N SER A 106 -44.60 29.55 5.21
CA SER A 106 -45.05 28.69 4.11
C SER A 106 -45.91 27.54 4.58
N MET A 107 -45.40 26.72 5.50
CA MET A 107 -46.05 25.50 5.98
C MET A 107 -46.86 25.75 7.27
N GLY A 108 -46.27 26.46 8.24
CA GLY A 108 -46.86 26.67 9.55
C GLY A 108 -48.20 27.39 9.48
N HIS A 109 -48.27 28.46 8.74
CA HIS A 109 -49.50 29.20 8.54
C HIS A 109 -50.46 28.45 7.60
N MET A 110 -49.98 28.00 6.45
CA MET A 110 -50.84 27.38 5.41
C MET A 110 -51.42 26.01 5.83
N MET A 111 -50.66 25.16 6.52
CA MET A 111 -51.09 23.80 6.88
C MET A 111 -51.65 23.71 8.29
N TRP A 112 -51.16 24.50 9.25
CA TRP A 112 -51.49 24.38 10.65
C TRP A 112 -52.16 25.64 11.22
N GLY A 113 -52.36 26.67 10.40
CA GLY A 113 -53.05 27.88 10.81
C GLY A 113 -52.28 28.73 11.85
N TRP A 114 -50.98 28.69 11.88
CA TRP A 114 -50.17 29.45 12.84
C TRP A 114 -50.40 30.95 12.68
N PRO A 115 -50.38 31.74 13.77
CA PRO A 115 -50.69 33.17 13.73
C PRO A 115 -49.70 33.93 12.87
N VAL A 116 -50.18 34.85 12.06
CA VAL A 116 -49.39 35.78 11.24
C VAL A 116 -49.74 37.22 11.58
N PRO A 117 -48.84 38.19 11.32
CA PRO A 117 -49.12 39.60 11.52
C PRO A 117 -50.43 40.03 10.77
N ALA A 118 -51.21 40.91 11.34
CA ALA A 118 -52.49 41.36 10.79
C ALA A 118 -52.40 41.89 9.35
N ALA A 119 -51.25 42.48 8.99
CA ALA A 119 -50.96 42.97 7.64
C ALA A 119 -50.79 41.88 6.58
N MET A 120 -50.55 40.64 7.01
CA MET A 120 -50.34 39.47 6.13
C MET A 120 -51.56 38.54 6.14
N LYS A 121 -52.46 38.69 7.06
CA LYS A 121 -53.69 37.92 7.13
C LYS A 121 -54.52 38.23 5.88
N ASP A 122 -54.88 37.20 5.15
CA ASP A 122 -55.65 37.31 3.88
C ASP A 122 -54.91 38.03 2.73
N ASN A 123 -53.64 38.46 2.93
CA ASN A 123 -52.85 39.08 1.88
C ASN A 123 -51.83 38.09 1.30
N HIS A 124 -52.28 37.25 0.36
CA HIS A 124 -51.51 36.16 -0.26
C HIS A 124 -50.29 36.66 -1.03
N VAL A 125 -50.40 37.88 -1.65
CA VAL A 125 -49.26 38.50 -2.37
C VAL A 125 -48.14 38.90 -1.39
N ALA A 126 -48.47 39.52 -0.27
CA ALA A 126 -47.48 39.88 0.75
C ALA A 126 -46.79 38.63 1.33
N MET A 127 -47.53 37.53 1.51
CA MET A 127 -47.00 36.25 1.93
C MET A 127 -46.00 35.68 0.91
N GLY A 128 -46.35 35.69 -0.39
CA GLY A 128 -45.45 35.24 -1.45
C GLY A 128 -44.19 36.09 -1.59
N MET A 129 -44.33 37.43 -1.45
CA MET A 129 -43.18 38.35 -1.45
C MET A 129 -42.23 38.09 -0.27
N LEU A 130 -42.76 37.85 0.92
CA LEU A 130 -41.93 37.49 2.09
C LEU A 130 -41.16 36.21 1.85
N GLN A 131 -41.83 35.16 1.34
CA GLN A 131 -41.18 33.90 0.99
C GLN A 131 -40.09 34.11 -0.06
N MET A 132 -40.32 34.88 -1.09
CA MET A 132 -39.32 35.23 -2.12
C MET A 132 -38.10 35.94 -1.50
N LEU A 133 -38.31 36.97 -0.65
CA LEU A 133 -37.21 37.71 -0.01
C LEU A 133 -36.35 36.79 0.90
N LEU A 134 -36.99 35.96 1.72
CA LEU A 134 -36.28 35.00 2.59
C LEU A 134 -35.48 34.00 1.76
N THR A 135 -36.04 33.52 0.67
CA THR A 135 -35.34 32.62 -0.26
C THR A 135 -34.15 33.28 -0.92
N ILE A 136 -34.25 34.54 -1.35
CA ILE A 136 -33.14 35.33 -1.90
C ILE A 136 -32.00 35.41 -0.89
N ILE A 137 -32.30 35.70 0.38
CA ILE A 137 -31.27 35.75 1.42
C ILE A 137 -30.52 34.41 1.52
N ILE A 138 -31.24 33.27 1.53
CA ILE A 138 -30.64 31.94 1.58
C ILE A 138 -29.82 31.66 0.32
N MET A 139 -30.28 32.07 -0.87
CA MET A 139 -29.55 31.96 -2.13
C MET A 139 -28.24 32.77 -2.10
N VAL A 140 -28.25 33.96 -1.58
CA VAL A 140 -27.05 34.83 -1.43
C VAL A 140 -26.08 34.24 -0.44
N ILE A 141 -26.52 33.71 0.71
CA ILE A 141 -25.67 32.98 1.66
C ILE A 141 -24.98 31.78 0.97
N ASN A 142 -25.67 31.13 0.04
CA ASN A 142 -25.23 29.95 -0.67
C ASN A 142 -24.81 30.21 -2.14
N GLN A 143 -24.47 31.43 -2.51
CA GLN A 143 -24.12 31.85 -3.89
C GLN A 143 -23.01 31.01 -4.52
N LYS A 144 -22.11 30.44 -3.71
CA LYS A 144 -21.02 29.59 -4.19
C LYS A 144 -21.52 28.43 -5.08
N PHE A 145 -22.68 27.83 -4.77
CA PHE A 145 -23.27 26.78 -5.59
C PHE A 145 -23.67 27.26 -6.99
N PHE A 146 -24.22 28.48 -7.07
CA PHE A 146 -24.64 29.09 -8.36
C PHE A 146 -23.41 29.47 -9.20
N VAL A 147 -22.44 30.16 -8.60
CA VAL A 147 -21.20 30.55 -9.30
C VAL A 147 -20.46 29.33 -9.82
N SER A 148 -20.19 28.35 -8.96
CA SER A 148 -19.49 27.11 -9.35
C SER A 148 -20.28 26.29 -10.39
N GLY A 149 -21.60 26.15 -10.16
CA GLY A 149 -22.48 25.36 -11.00
C GLY A 149 -22.64 25.92 -12.41
N PHE A 150 -22.90 27.20 -12.56
CA PHE A 150 -23.05 27.83 -13.88
C PHE A 150 -21.72 28.00 -14.61
N THR A 151 -20.64 28.32 -13.89
CA THR A 151 -19.30 28.35 -14.50
C THR A 151 -18.92 26.99 -15.08
N SER A 152 -19.16 25.91 -14.34
CA SER A 152 -18.88 24.54 -14.82
C SER A 152 -19.76 24.15 -16.02
N LEU A 153 -21.04 24.56 -16.01
CA LEU A 153 -21.96 24.30 -17.11
C LEU A 153 -21.50 25.03 -18.39
N LEU A 154 -21.15 26.31 -18.30
CA LEU A 154 -20.69 27.11 -19.44
C LEU A 154 -19.38 26.57 -20.06
N HIS A 155 -18.51 25.93 -19.25
CA HIS A 155 -17.31 25.28 -19.73
C HIS A 155 -17.56 23.83 -20.22
N GLY A 156 -18.83 23.39 -20.38
CA GLY A 156 -19.18 22.05 -20.90
C GLY A 156 -18.83 20.91 -19.94
N ALA A 157 -18.70 21.17 -18.66
CA ALA A 157 -18.37 20.17 -17.64
C ALA A 157 -19.29 20.29 -16.42
N PRO A 158 -20.59 20.03 -16.59
CA PRO A 158 -21.53 20.14 -15.50
C PRO A 158 -21.11 19.25 -14.32
N ASN A 159 -21.17 19.80 -13.12
CA ASN A 159 -20.80 19.17 -11.87
C ASN A 159 -22.01 19.08 -10.92
N MET A 160 -21.76 18.61 -9.69
CA MET A 160 -22.78 18.56 -8.65
C MET A 160 -23.42 19.92 -8.36
N ASP A 161 -22.61 20.99 -8.29
CA ASP A 161 -23.11 22.33 -8.02
C ASP A 161 -24.03 22.82 -9.15
N THR A 162 -23.82 22.33 -10.40
CA THR A 162 -24.72 22.58 -11.55
C THR A 162 -26.11 22.00 -11.30
N LEU A 163 -26.23 20.76 -10.79
CA LEU A 163 -27.55 20.17 -10.50
C LEU A 163 -28.30 20.95 -9.43
N VAL A 164 -27.57 21.38 -8.39
CA VAL A 164 -28.11 22.22 -7.30
C VAL A 164 -28.56 23.58 -7.80
N ALA A 165 -27.71 24.25 -8.59
CA ALA A 165 -27.99 25.55 -9.15
C ALA A 165 -29.20 25.54 -10.10
N LEU A 166 -29.31 24.51 -10.95
CA LEU A 166 -30.45 24.29 -11.83
C LEU A 166 -31.71 23.98 -11.04
N GLY A 167 -31.67 23.11 -10.07
CA GLY A 167 -32.83 22.72 -9.24
C GLY A 167 -33.38 23.90 -8.42
N ALA A 168 -32.50 24.57 -7.64
CA ALA A 168 -32.88 25.70 -6.81
C ALA A 168 -33.27 26.93 -7.67
N GLY A 169 -32.53 27.17 -8.77
CA GLY A 169 -32.81 28.25 -9.70
C GLY A 169 -34.14 28.09 -10.42
N ALA A 170 -34.47 26.90 -10.89
CA ALA A 170 -35.74 26.58 -11.52
C ALA A 170 -36.91 26.71 -10.53
N SER A 171 -36.73 26.20 -9.29
CA SER A 171 -37.73 26.36 -8.22
C SER A 171 -38.03 27.82 -7.94
N PHE A 172 -36.97 28.64 -7.78
CA PHE A 172 -37.10 30.09 -7.52
C PHE A 172 -37.71 30.81 -8.72
N GLY A 173 -37.23 30.54 -9.95
CA GLY A 173 -37.73 31.18 -11.17
C GLY A 173 -39.20 30.91 -11.42
N TYR A 174 -39.63 29.66 -11.28
CA TYR A 174 -41.04 29.29 -11.44
C TYR A 174 -41.92 29.92 -10.37
N SER A 175 -41.52 29.91 -9.10
CA SER A 175 -42.25 30.55 -8.00
C SER A 175 -42.37 32.03 -8.17
N THR A 176 -41.34 32.68 -8.74
CA THR A 176 -41.39 34.10 -9.09
C THR A 176 -42.41 34.35 -10.19
N TYR A 177 -42.44 33.51 -11.24
CA TYR A 177 -43.46 33.57 -12.28
C TYR A 177 -44.87 33.40 -11.68
N ALA A 178 -45.10 32.38 -10.84
CA ALA A 178 -46.39 32.12 -10.18
C ALA A 178 -46.81 33.31 -9.29
N LEU A 179 -45.87 33.95 -8.57
CA LEU A 179 -46.15 35.14 -7.78
C LEU A 179 -46.65 36.32 -8.65
N PHE A 180 -45.97 36.58 -9.79
CA PHE A 180 -46.45 37.61 -10.71
C PHE A 180 -47.80 37.26 -11.34
N ALA A 181 -48.03 36.00 -11.73
CA ALA A 181 -49.30 35.55 -12.24
C ALA A 181 -50.44 35.68 -11.19
N MET A 182 -50.11 35.39 -9.92
CA MET A 182 -51.01 35.56 -8.77
C MET A 182 -51.40 37.02 -8.55
N THR A 183 -50.48 37.98 -8.70
CA THR A 183 -50.85 39.42 -8.62
C THR A 183 -51.84 39.81 -9.67
N GLY A 184 -51.70 39.32 -10.89
CA GLY A 184 -52.66 39.53 -11.99
C GLY A 184 -54.05 38.89 -11.69
N ALA A 185 -54.10 37.71 -11.10
CA ALA A 185 -55.35 37.08 -10.67
C ALA A 185 -56.05 37.87 -9.55
N GLN A 186 -55.27 38.38 -8.59
CA GLN A 186 -55.80 39.18 -7.47
C GLN A 186 -56.42 40.50 -7.96
N VAL A 187 -55.78 41.18 -8.93
CA VAL A 187 -56.31 42.37 -9.55
C VAL A 187 -57.66 42.10 -10.26
N ARG A 188 -57.84 40.94 -10.86
CA ARG A 188 -59.09 40.52 -11.49
C ARG A 188 -60.11 39.96 -10.49
N GLY A 189 -59.79 39.83 -9.23
CA GLY A 189 -60.71 39.33 -8.21
C GLY A 189 -60.94 37.79 -8.29
N ASP A 190 -60.07 37.08 -9.02
CA ASP A 190 -60.15 35.62 -9.19
C ASP A 190 -59.43 34.93 -8.05
N MET A 191 -60.11 34.73 -6.92
CA MET A 191 -59.52 34.15 -5.71
C MET A 191 -59.19 32.65 -5.87
N ASP A 192 -59.90 31.94 -6.73
CA ASP A 192 -59.61 30.52 -7.00
C ASP A 192 -58.26 30.40 -7.73
N ALA A 193 -58.00 31.25 -8.72
CA ALA A 193 -56.72 31.33 -9.37
C ALA A 193 -55.57 31.78 -8.43
N VAL A 194 -55.85 32.73 -7.51
CA VAL A 194 -54.88 33.20 -6.49
C VAL A 194 -54.46 32.02 -5.59
N MET A 195 -55.42 31.26 -5.10
CA MET A 195 -55.15 30.07 -4.27
C MET A 195 -54.40 28.96 -5.07
N GLY A 196 -54.76 28.78 -6.35
CA GLY A 196 -54.06 27.85 -7.25
C GLY A 196 -52.56 28.17 -7.36
N TYR A 197 -52.23 29.44 -7.68
CA TYR A 197 -50.81 29.87 -7.77
C TYR A 197 -50.10 29.82 -6.43
N MET A 198 -50.78 30.08 -5.31
CA MET A 198 -50.17 29.99 -3.99
C MET A 198 -49.73 28.57 -3.62
N HIS A 199 -50.47 27.57 -4.05
CA HIS A 199 -50.11 26.16 -3.89
C HIS A 199 -48.97 25.72 -4.83
N GLU A 200 -48.65 26.48 -5.84
CA GLU A 200 -47.56 26.22 -6.78
C GLU A 200 -46.22 26.89 -6.42
N PHE A 201 -46.11 27.49 -5.24
CA PHE A 201 -44.84 28.05 -4.78
C PHE A 201 -43.86 26.96 -4.36
N TYR A 202 -42.62 27.04 -4.86
CA TYR A 202 -41.48 26.23 -4.55
C TYR A 202 -40.34 27.04 -3.91
N PHE A 203 -40.61 28.23 -3.34
CA PHE A 203 -39.61 29.04 -2.64
C PHE A 203 -38.96 28.29 -1.48
N GLU A 204 -39.76 27.61 -0.68
CA GLU A 204 -39.27 26.74 0.40
C GLU A 204 -38.43 25.57 -0.12
N SER A 205 -38.82 25.00 -1.28
CA SER A 205 -38.04 23.91 -1.88
C SER A 205 -36.66 24.37 -2.31
N ALA A 206 -36.57 25.56 -2.94
CA ALA A 206 -35.27 26.16 -3.29
C ALA A 206 -34.38 26.39 -2.06
N ALA A 207 -34.96 26.98 -1.01
CA ALA A 207 -34.26 27.24 0.24
C ALA A 207 -33.84 25.99 0.97
N MET A 208 -34.72 24.95 1.02
CA MET A 208 -34.47 23.69 1.67
C MET A 208 -33.39 22.90 0.93
N ILE A 209 -33.40 22.85 -0.41
CA ILE A 209 -32.36 22.19 -1.23
C ILE A 209 -30.99 22.76 -0.86
N LEU A 210 -30.83 24.09 -0.88
CA LEU A 210 -29.57 24.76 -0.56
C LEU A 210 -29.09 24.49 0.87
N THR A 211 -30.04 24.51 1.82
CA THR A 211 -29.72 24.27 3.24
C THR A 211 -29.31 22.81 3.49
N LEU A 212 -30.09 21.85 2.99
CA LEU A 212 -29.80 20.40 3.16
C LEU A 212 -28.49 19.99 2.48
N ILE A 213 -28.21 20.54 1.30
CA ILE A 213 -26.91 20.30 0.64
C ILE A 213 -25.75 20.89 1.46
N THR A 214 -25.97 22.06 2.09
CA THR A 214 -24.96 22.62 3.00
C THR A 214 -24.74 21.75 4.23
N VAL A 215 -25.80 21.10 4.77
CA VAL A 215 -25.67 20.06 5.83
C VAL A 215 -24.80 18.91 5.31
N GLY A 216 -25.12 18.37 4.15
CA GLY A 216 -24.36 17.29 3.52
C GLY A 216 -22.88 17.65 3.36
N LYS A 217 -22.58 18.83 2.84
CA LYS A 217 -21.21 19.35 2.68
C LYS A 217 -20.49 19.56 4.01
N MET A 218 -21.19 20.01 5.04
CA MET A 218 -20.59 20.17 6.37
C MET A 218 -20.24 18.80 6.98
N LEU A 219 -21.13 17.81 6.88
CA LEU A 219 -20.86 16.44 7.34
C LEU A 219 -19.72 15.81 6.56
N GLU A 220 -19.67 16.02 5.24
CA GLU A 220 -18.55 15.59 4.37
C GLU A 220 -17.24 16.20 4.81
N SER A 221 -17.18 17.51 5.04
CA SER A 221 -15.97 18.23 5.48
C SER A 221 -15.48 17.75 6.85
N HIS A 222 -16.41 17.61 7.81
CA HIS A 222 -16.09 17.09 9.13
C HIS A 222 -15.52 15.67 9.08
N ALA A 223 -16.09 14.83 8.26
CA ALA A 223 -15.64 13.46 8.08
C ALA A 223 -14.26 13.39 7.39
N LYS A 224 -14.01 14.21 6.37
CA LYS A 224 -12.67 14.35 5.79
C LYS A 224 -11.63 14.78 6.84
N GLY A 225 -11.98 15.70 7.72
CA GLY A 225 -11.12 16.09 8.84
C GLY A 225 -10.72 14.93 9.75
N LYS A 226 -11.69 14.03 10.07
CA LYS A 226 -11.41 12.81 10.88
C LYS A 226 -10.55 11.77 10.18
N THR A 227 -10.63 11.67 8.86
CA THR A 227 -9.81 10.69 8.11
C THR A 227 -8.34 11.08 8.06
N THR A 228 -8.00 12.37 8.19
CA THR A 228 -6.61 12.87 8.29
C THR A 228 -6.02 12.79 9.71
N ASP A 229 -6.81 12.40 10.72
CA ASP A 229 -6.35 12.42 12.12
C ASP A 229 -5.23 11.40 12.38
N ALA A 230 -5.20 10.28 11.65
CA ALA A 230 -4.11 9.30 11.74
C ALA A 230 -2.77 9.93 11.31
N LEU A 231 -2.76 10.65 10.19
CA LEU A 231 -1.57 11.35 9.69
C LEU A 231 -1.14 12.46 10.67
N LYS A 232 -2.10 13.26 11.17
CA LYS A 232 -1.83 14.29 12.19
C LYS A 232 -1.25 13.71 13.47
N SER A 233 -1.74 12.55 13.90
CA SER A 233 -1.22 11.89 15.10
C SER A 233 0.23 11.46 14.93
N LEU A 234 0.63 10.95 13.77
CA LEU A 234 2.02 10.63 13.45
C LEU A 234 2.91 11.88 13.44
N MET A 235 2.45 12.97 12.79
CA MET A 235 3.20 14.23 12.75
C MET A 235 3.42 14.86 14.14
N ARG A 236 2.46 14.69 15.05
CA ARG A 236 2.57 15.19 16.44
C ARG A 236 3.57 14.43 17.30
N LEU A 237 3.99 13.25 16.88
CA LEU A 237 5.02 12.48 17.58
C LEU A 237 6.42 13.07 17.38
N ALA A 238 6.63 13.80 16.28
CA ALA A 238 7.92 14.42 15.99
C ALA A 238 8.29 15.48 17.05
N PRO A 239 9.42 15.33 17.74
CA PRO A 239 9.92 16.35 18.66
C PRO A 239 10.24 17.66 17.89
N LYS A 240 10.06 18.79 18.55
CA LYS A 240 10.37 20.11 17.96
C LYS A 240 11.80 20.56 18.23
N THR A 241 12.43 20.00 19.24
CA THR A 241 13.78 20.34 19.72
C THR A 241 14.59 19.10 20.03
N ALA A 242 15.89 19.19 19.96
CA ALA A 242 16.84 18.16 20.34
C ALA A 242 17.90 18.74 21.30
N THR A 243 18.38 17.96 22.27
CA THR A 243 19.54 18.31 23.10
C THR A 243 20.78 17.71 22.43
N VAL A 244 21.63 18.57 21.83
CA VAL A 244 22.84 18.18 21.10
C VAL A 244 24.08 18.56 21.91
N VAL A 245 25.13 17.76 21.82
CA VAL A 245 26.42 18.05 22.45
C VAL A 245 27.32 18.76 21.43
N ARG A 246 27.58 20.06 21.62
CA ARG A 246 28.50 20.84 20.78
C ARG A 246 29.58 21.43 21.68
N ASP A 247 30.85 21.27 21.31
CA ASP A 247 32.02 21.72 22.08
C ASP A 247 32.01 21.21 23.53
N GLY A 248 31.53 19.97 23.75
CA GLY A 248 31.45 19.34 25.07
C GLY A 248 30.32 19.88 25.99
N LYS A 249 29.43 20.75 25.46
CA LYS A 249 28.29 21.29 26.20
C LYS A 249 26.97 20.86 25.55
N GLU A 250 26.00 20.59 26.40
CA GLU A 250 24.64 20.29 25.93
C GLU A 250 23.95 21.61 25.56
N VAL A 251 23.40 21.65 24.33
CA VAL A 251 22.66 22.80 23.80
C VAL A 251 21.33 22.31 23.22
N ILE A 252 20.24 22.97 23.57
CA ILE A 252 18.93 22.71 22.98
C ILE A 252 18.83 23.47 21.67
N VAL A 253 18.64 22.73 20.57
CA VAL A 253 18.50 23.27 19.21
C VAL A 253 17.16 22.89 18.61
N SER A 254 16.72 23.59 17.55
CA SER A 254 15.60 23.15 16.74
C SER A 254 15.94 21.82 16.07
N ILE A 255 14.95 20.94 15.88
CA ILE A 255 15.14 19.67 15.17
C ILE A 255 15.72 19.88 13.76
N THR A 256 15.42 21.00 13.12
CA THR A 256 15.94 21.37 11.79
C THR A 256 17.41 21.76 11.76
N GLU A 257 18.00 22.01 12.93
CA GLU A 257 19.43 22.37 13.08
C GLU A 257 20.32 21.16 13.40
N VAL A 258 19.72 19.99 13.64
CA VAL A 258 20.45 18.74 13.89
C VAL A 258 21.03 18.23 12.58
N ARG A 259 22.32 17.86 12.60
CA ARG A 259 23.06 17.34 11.44
C ARG A 259 23.42 15.88 11.65
N GLN A 260 23.59 15.16 10.55
CA GLN A 260 24.14 13.81 10.59
C GLN A 260 25.54 13.83 11.25
N GLY A 261 25.78 12.90 12.18
CA GLY A 261 27.01 12.83 12.96
C GLY A 261 26.96 13.68 14.27
N ASP A 262 25.92 14.53 14.48
CA ASP A 262 25.77 15.22 15.76
C ASP A 262 25.51 14.21 16.88
N THR A 263 26.15 14.43 18.04
CA THR A 263 25.83 13.65 19.26
C THR A 263 24.66 14.29 19.98
N PHE A 264 23.60 13.53 20.25
CA PHE A 264 22.44 13.98 21.00
C PHE A 264 22.19 13.14 22.25
N VAL A 265 21.49 13.74 23.19
CA VAL A 265 21.20 13.16 24.52
C VAL A 265 19.69 13.02 24.68
N VAL A 266 19.26 11.88 25.22
CA VAL A 266 17.85 11.60 25.52
C VAL A 266 17.72 11.11 26.95
N ARG A 267 16.97 11.85 27.75
CA ARG A 267 16.70 11.55 29.15
C ARG A 267 15.45 10.68 29.30
N PRO A 268 15.26 10.03 30.46
CA PRO A 268 14.03 9.32 30.76
C PRO A 268 12.78 10.19 30.55
N GLY A 269 11.79 9.69 29.83
CA GLY A 269 10.55 10.38 29.49
C GLY A 269 10.63 11.28 28.25
N GLU A 270 11.82 11.50 27.67
CA GLU A 270 11.97 12.29 26.45
C GLU A 270 11.76 11.42 25.18
N ASN A 271 11.27 12.06 24.13
CA ASN A 271 11.21 11.44 22.81
C ASN A 271 12.56 11.58 22.11
N ILE A 272 12.95 10.53 21.40
CA ILE A 272 14.16 10.49 20.56
C ILE A 272 13.96 11.46 19.38
N PRO A 273 14.88 12.44 19.20
CA PRO A 273 14.66 13.52 18.23
C PRO A 273 14.87 13.11 16.79
N VAL A 274 15.90 12.31 16.50
CA VAL A 274 16.30 11.84 15.15
C VAL A 274 16.74 10.39 15.24
N ASP A 275 16.84 9.71 14.09
CA ASP A 275 17.38 8.35 14.06
C ASP A 275 18.87 8.35 14.39
N GLY A 276 19.31 7.37 15.15
CA GLY A 276 20.71 7.32 15.60
C GLY A 276 21.14 5.95 16.10
N ILE A 277 22.42 5.90 16.52
CA ILE A 277 23.04 4.74 17.15
C ILE A 277 23.48 5.12 18.57
N VAL A 278 23.18 4.27 19.53
CA VAL A 278 23.58 4.47 20.93
C VAL A 278 25.10 4.37 21.07
N LEU A 279 25.73 5.44 21.48
CA LEU A 279 27.17 5.49 21.78
C LEU A 279 27.44 5.08 23.25
N GLU A 280 26.56 5.52 24.17
CA GLU A 280 26.72 5.33 25.60
C GLU A 280 25.36 5.27 26.30
N GLY A 281 25.25 4.43 27.33
CA GLY A 281 24.04 4.25 28.11
C GLY A 281 23.27 2.97 27.74
N SER A 282 22.27 2.68 28.55
CA SER A 282 21.28 1.64 28.26
C SER A 282 19.91 2.05 28.79
N SER A 283 18.85 1.72 28.05
CA SER A 283 17.48 2.03 28.43
C SER A 283 16.46 1.17 27.71
N ALA A 284 15.30 1.02 28.33
CA ALA A 284 14.10 0.53 27.65
C ALA A 284 13.45 1.66 26.86
N VAL A 285 13.28 1.48 25.56
CA VAL A 285 12.67 2.46 24.64
C VAL A 285 11.31 1.95 24.19
N ASN A 286 10.29 2.76 24.35
CA ASN A 286 8.95 2.48 23.86
C ASN A 286 8.84 2.88 22.37
N GLU A 287 8.75 1.89 21.50
CA GLU A 287 8.62 2.06 20.06
C GLU A 287 7.17 1.93 19.56
N ALA A 288 6.19 1.86 20.48
CA ALA A 288 4.77 1.65 20.15
C ALA A 288 4.20 2.67 19.15
N ALA A 289 4.73 3.88 19.13
CA ALA A 289 4.32 4.93 18.22
C ALA A 289 4.61 4.61 16.75
N LEU A 290 5.68 3.88 16.45
CA LEU A 290 6.08 3.46 15.10
C LEU A 290 5.71 2.01 14.81
N THR A 291 5.92 1.13 15.79
CA THR A 291 5.72 -0.31 15.59
C THR A 291 4.35 -0.79 16.01
N GLY A 292 3.65 -0.07 16.88
CA GLY A 292 2.39 -0.50 17.50
C GLY A 292 2.58 -1.55 18.61
N GLU A 293 3.82 -1.84 19.05
CA GLU A 293 4.10 -2.76 20.14
C GLU A 293 4.19 -2.04 21.48
N SER A 294 3.42 -2.51 22.46
CA SER A 294 3.39 -1.87 23.79
C SER A 294 4.57 -2.29 24.69
N ILE A 295 5.32 -3.33 24.33
CA ILE A 295 6.45 -3.81 25.11
C ILE A 295 7.68 -2.98 24.73
N PRO A 296 8.32 -2.31 25.71
CA PRO A 296 9.55 -1.56 25.45
C PRO A 296 10.71 -2.47 25.03
N VAL A 297 11.55 -1.95 24.16
CA VAL A 297 12.74 -2.65 23.64
C VAL A 297 13.98 -2.14 24.36
N ASP A 298 14.79 -3.05 24.89
CA ASP A 298 16.05 -2.69 25.52
C ASP A 298 17.08 -2.25 24.48
N LYS A 299 17.64 -1.06 24.67
CA LYS A 299 18.69 -0.46 23.84
C LYS A 299 19.96 -0.32 24.65
N GLN A 300 21.07 -0.69 24.05
CA GLN A 300 22.41 -0.61 24.63
C GLN A 300 23.39 -0.07 23.59
N LYS A 301 24.64 0.13 23.98
CA LYS A 301 25.67 0.63 23.06
C LYS A 301 25.70 -0.18 21.77
N GLY A 302 25.65 0.52 20.64
CA GLY A 302 25.57 -0.04 19.29
C GLY A 302 24.14 -0.32 18.79
N SER A 303 23.10 -0.21 19.64
CA SER A 303 21.70 -0.37 19.22
C SER A 303 21.25 0.85 18.42
N SER A 304 20.42 0.61 17.36
CA SER A 304 19.75 1.67 16.63
C SER A 304 18.55 2.20 17.42
N VAL A 305 18.29 3.51 17.30
CA VAL A 305 17.12 4.19 17.86
C VAL A 305 16.45 5.02 16.79
N SER A 306 15.13 5.10 16.84
CA SER A 306 14.31 5.78 15.83
C SER A 306 13.65 7.03 16.37
N ALA A 307 13.53 8.05 15.54
CA ALA A 307 12.85 9.31 15.87
C ALA A 307 11.42 9.06 16.37
N ALA A 308 10.95 9.90 17.30
CA ALA A 308 9.61 9.86 17.90
C ALA A 308 9.30 8.65 18.80
N THR A 309 10.25 7.76 19.05
CA THR A 309 10.15 6.75 20.12
C THR A 309 10.49 7.35 21.47
N THR A 310 9.96 6.79 22.58
CA THR A 310 10.07 7.38 23.89
C THR A 310 11.06 6.61 24.76
N ASN A 311 12.08 7.30 25.27
CA ASN A 311 13.02 6.75 26.23
C ASN A 311 12.34 6.61 27.61
N GLN A 312 12.32 5.41 28.24
CA GLN A 312 11.56 5.19 29.47
C GLN A 312 12.38 5.27 30.74
N SER A 313 13.58 4.69 30.81
CA SER A 313 14.23 4.42 32.08
C SER A 313 15.65 4.96 32.22
N GLY A 314 16.49 4.79 31.21
CA GLY A 314 17.91 5.12 31.27
C GLY A 314 18.26 6.40 30.54
N PHE A 315 19.52 6.78 30.66
CA PHE A 315 20.11 7.87 29.87
C PHE A 315 20.72 7.29 28.62
N LEU A 316 20.49 7.93 27.47
CA LEU A 316 21.07 7.54 26.21
C LEU A 316 21.84 8.71 25.59
N ARG A 317 23.07 8.46 25.16
CA ARG A 317 23.84 9.33 24.28
C ARG A 317 23.96 8.64 22.92
N CYS A 318 23.48 9.30 21.89
CA CYS A 318 23.36 8.72 20.55
C CYS A 318 24.05 9.61 19.52
N GLU A 319 24.53 9.02 18.43
CA GLU A 319 24.99 9.72 17.24
C GLU A 319 23.88 9.72 16.19
N ALA A 320 23.58 10.87 15.60
CA ALA A 320 22.56 11.05 14.59
C ALA A 320 22.98 10.40 13.25
N THR A 321 22.21 9.43 12.78
CA THR A 321 22.46 8.72 11.51
C THR A 321 21.60 9.23 10.38
N ARG A 322 20.32 9.56 10.65
CA ARG A 322 19.38 10.14 9.68
C ARG A 322 18.68 11.34 10.32
N VAL A 323 18.57 12.43 9.58
CA VAL A 323 18.03 13.72 10.07
C VAL A 323 17.00 14.30 9.07
N GLY A 324 16.14 15.18 9.54
CA GLY A 324 15.18 15.88 8.69
C GLY A 324 14.22 14.95 7.96
N GLU A 325 14.16 15.06 6.63
CA GLU A 325 13.27 14.26 5.79
C GLU A 325 13.67 12.77 5.69
N ASP A 326 14.92 12.43 6.00
CA ASP A 326 15.46 11.08 5.90
C ASP A 326 15.19 10.23 7.14
N THR A 327 14.64 10.83 8.24
CA THR A 327 14.27 10.05 9.43
C THR A 327 13.19 9.03 9.12
N THR A 328 13.21 7.90 9.82
CA THR A 328 12.20 6.83 9.67
C THR A 328 10.77 7.37 9.82
N LEU A 329 10.54 8.26 10.79
CA LEU A 329 9.23 8.90 10.97
C LEU A 329 8.83 9.75 9.75
N SER A 330 9.75 10.57 9.22
CA SER A 330 9.48 11.40 8.03
C SER A 330 9.17 10.56 6.80
N GLN A 331 9.88 9.46 6.60
CA GLN A 331 9.60 8.51 5.52
C GLN A 331 8.23 7.85 5.67
N ILE A 332 7.82 7.46 6.89
CA ILE A 332 6.48 6.93 7.17
C ILE A 332 5.41 7.97 6.83
N ILE A 333 5.56 9.20 7.31
CA ILE A 333 4.63 10.30 7.04
C ILE A 333 4.51 10.54 5.54
N ARG A 334 5.63 10.57 4.81
CA ARG A 334 5.66 10.74 3.36
C ARG A 334 4.95 9.60 2.64
N MET A 335 5.22 8.33 2.98
CA MET A 335 4.54 7.19 2.38
C MET A 335 3.02 7.24 2.58
N VAL A 336 2.55 7.57 3.79
CA VAL A 336 1.11 7.71 4.07
C VAL A 336 0.49 8.89 3.31
N SER A 337 1.21 10.00 3.18
CA SER A 337 0.78 11.17 2.41
C SER A 337 0.70 10.86 0.91
N ASP A 338 1.71 10.20 0.34
CA ASP A 338 1.75 9.81 -1.07
C ASP A 338 0.65 8.79 -1.40
N ALA A 339 0.40 7.85 -0.49
CA ALA A 339 -0.70 6.91 -0.63
C ALA A 339 -2.08 7.60 -0.66
N ALA A 340 -2.24 8.67 0.13
CA ALA A 340 -3.46 9.48 0.12
C ALA A 340 -3.62 10.34 -1.14
N ALA A 341 -2.51 10.72 -1.80
CA ALA A 341 -2.50 11.52 -3.02
C ALA A 341 -2.73 10.70 -4.28
N THR A 342 -2.50 9.38 -4.24
CA THR A 342 -2.67 8.49 -5.40
C THR A 342 -4.09 7.94 -5.50
N LYS A 343 -4.51 7.56 -6.71
CA LYS A 343 -5.81 6.94 -6.96
C LYS A 343 -5.69 5.47 -7.30
N ALA A 344 -6.43 4.65 -6.59
CA ALA A 344 -6.62 3.24 -6.93
C ALA A 344 -7.38 3.08 -8.27
N PRO A 345 -7.17 2.00 -9.03
CA PRO A 345 -7.90 1.70 -10.26
C PRO A 345 -9.43 1.76 -10.10
N ILE A 346 -9.96 1.25 -8.98
CA ILE A 346 -11.40 1.29 -8.68
C ILE A 346 -11.91 2.74 -8.54
N ALA A 347 -11.10 3.67 -8.01
CA ALA A 347 -11.47 5.07 -7.93
C ALA A 347 -11.55 5.74 -9.32
N LYS A 348 -10.64 5.39 -10.23
CA LYS A 348 -10.65 5.88 -11.61
C LYS A 348 -11.92 5.46 -12.36
N ILE A 349 -12.40 4.24 -12.12
CA ILE A 349 -13.66 3.75 -12.68
C ILE A 349 -14.84 4.55 -12.12
N ALA A 350 -14.90 4.77 -10.81
CA ALA A 350 -15.95 5.55 -10.17
C ALA A 350 -15.99 7.01 -10.69
N ASP A 351 -14.82 7.64 -10.87
CA ASP A 351 -14.72 8.99 -11.44
C ASP A 351 -15.21 9.06 -12.89
N LYS A 352 -14.89 8.06 -13.73
CA LYS A 352 -15.37 7.96 -15.11
C LYS A 352 -16.89 7.84 -15.17
N VAL A 353 -17.46 6.98 -14.32
CA VAL A 353 -18.92 6.83 -14.21
C VAL A 353 -19.57 8.15 -13.76
N SER A 354 -18.99 8.83 -12.75
CA SER A 354 -19.48 10.13 -12.26
C SER A 354 -19.48 11.20 -13.36
N GLY A 355 -18.48 11.21 -14.23
CA GLY A 355 -18.39 12.16 -15.36
C GLY A 355 -19.49 12.00 -16.41
N ILE A 356 -20.02 10.78 -16.61
CA ILE A 356 -21.14 10.48 -17.53
C ILE A 356 -22.48 10.70 -16.83
N PHE A 357 -22.54 10.46 -15.53
CA PHE A 357 -23.76 10.44 -14.76
C PHE A 357 -24.46 11.81 -14.73
N VAL A 358 -23.73 12.91 -14.51
CA VAL A 358 -24.33 14.26 -14.42
C VAL A 358 -25.01 14.71 -15.72
N PRO A 359 -24.38 14.61 -16.90
CA PRO A 359 -25.05 14.86 -18.17
C PRO A 359 -26.28 13.98 -18.42
N ALA A 360 -26.19 12.69 -18.07
CA ALA A 360 -27.30 11.75 -18.21
C ALA A 360 -28.50 12.16 -17.36
N VAL A 361 -28.27 12.56 -16.12
CA VAL A 361 -29.32 13.05 -15.18
C VAL A 361 -29.99 14.31 -15.71
N ILE A 362 -29.24 15.26 -16.22
CA ILE A 362 -29.80 16.48 -16.82
C ILE A 362 -30.71 16.09 -17.99
N THR A 363 -30.29 15.18 -18.84
CA THR A 363 -31.09 14.66 -19.96
C THR A 363 -32.36 13.98 -19.46
N ILE A 364 -32.29 13.11 -18.45
CA ILE A 364 -33.44 12.44 -17.83
C ILE A 364 -34.43 13.48 -17.26
N ALA A 365 -33.92 14.53 -16.58
CA ALA A 365 -34.77 15.59 -16.03
C ALA A 365 -35.52 16.31 -17.13
N VAL A 366 -34.86 16.70 -18.22
CA VAL A 366 -35.49 17.37 -19.39
C VAL A 366 -36.54 16.43 -20.04
N ILE A 367 -36.21 15.16 -20.25
CA ILE A 367 -37.17 14.18 -20.78
C ILE A 367 -38.38 14.06 -19.83
N THR A 368 -38.14 13.98 -18.52
CA THR A 368 -39.23 13.92 -17.51
C THR A 368 -40.17 15.10 -17.62
N ILE A 369 -39.65 16.30 -17.74
CA ILE A 369 -40.44 17.52 -17.92
C ILE A 369 -41.28 17.43 -19.20
N MET A 370 -40.64 17.06 -20.32
CA MET A 370 -41.32 16.96 -21.62
C MET A 370 -42.44 15.91 -21.60
N VAL A 371 -42.19 14.74 -21.04
CA VAL A 371 -43.18 13.64 -20.95
C VAL A 371 -44.39 14.06 -20.15
N TRP A 372 -44.23 14.75 -19.02
CA TRP A 372 -45.36 15.21 -18.22
C TRP A 372 -46.14 16.35 -18.86
N LEU A 373 -45.49 17.25 -19.60
CA LEU A 373 -46.16 18.28 -20.39
C LEU A 373 -46.99 17.66 -21.52
N LEU A 374 -46.42 16.68 -22.24
CA LEU A 374 -47.14 15.91 -23.28
C LEU A 374 -48.30 15.09 -22.71
N ALA A 375 -48.17 14.63 -21.47
CA ALA A 375 -49.26 13.94 -20.74
C ALA A 375 -50.35 14.91 -20.24
N GLY A 376 -50.27 16.18 -20.59
CA GLY A 376 -51.28 17.19 -20.24
C GLY A 376 -51.27 17.66 -18.79
N LYS A 377 -50.13 17.50 -18.08
CA LYS A 377 -49.98 18.02 -16.72
C LYS A 377 -49.47 19.50 -16.76
N ASP A 378 -49.76 20.19 -15.70
CA ASP A 378 -49.36 21.61 -15.53
C ASP A 378 -47.84 21.74 -15.52
N ILE A 379 -47.34 22.91 -15.93
CA ILE A 379 -45.90 23.26 -15.95
C ILE A 379 -45.29 23.10 -14.56
N GLY A 380 -46.02 23.52 -13.49
CA GLY A 380 -45.55 23.38 -12.09
C GLY A 380 -45.34 21.93 -11.72
N PHE A 381 -46.24 21.03 -12.04
CA PHE A 381 -46.08 19.59 -11.80
C PHE A 381 -44.91 19.00 -12.58
N ALA A 382 -44.78 19.31 -13.88
CA ALA A 382 -43.72 18.82 -14.74
C ALA A 382 -42.33 19.27 -14.24
N LEU A 383 -42.20 20.58 -13.92
CA LEU A 383 -40.98 21.15 -13.37
C LEU A 383 -40.62 20.52 -12.01
N ALA A 384 -41.60 20.31 -11.11
CA ALA A 384 -41.33 19.68 -9.81
C ALA A 384 -40.75 18.26 -9.96
N ARG A 385 -41.21 17.48 -10.96
CA ARG A 385 -40.65 16.16 -11.26
C ARG A 385 -39.22 16.25 -11.79
N GLY A 386 -38.97 17.14 -12.76
CA GLY A 386 -37.61 17.36 -13.29
C GLY A 386 -36.64 17.84 -12.22
N ILE A 387 -37.06 18.79 -11.38
CA ILE A 387 -36.26 19.28 -10.25
C ILE A 387 -35.97 18.15 -9.26
N SER A 388 -36.98 17.33 -8.92
CA SER A 388 -36.79 16.18 -8.03
C SER A 388 -35.74 15.21 -8.59
N VAL A 389 -35.73 14.95 -9.91
CA VAL A 389 -34.72 14.14 -10.58
C VAL A 389 -33.32 14.77 -10.45
N LEU A 390 -33.18 16.07 -10.72
CA LEU A 390 -31.89 16.77 -10.60
C LEU A 390 -31.32 16.69 -9.18
N VAL A 391 -32.17 16.89 -8.17
CA VAL A 391 -31.76 16.97 -6.77
C VAL A 391 -31.37 15.60 -6.20
N ILE A 392 -32.21 14.58 -6.42
CA ILE A 392 -31.94 13.24 -5.85
C ILE A 392 -30.72 12.58 -6.47
N SER A 393 -30.41 12.92 -7.71
CA SER A 393 -29.36 12.28 -8.49
C SER A 393 -27.95 12.83 -8.23
N CYS A 394 -27.72 13.53 -7.15
CA CYS A 394 -26.37 14.03 -6.86
C CYS A 394 -25.40 12.88 -6.55
N PRO A 395 -24.27 12.74 -7.28
CA PRO A 395 -23.29 11.68 -7.05
C PRO A 395 -22.29 12.02 -5.91
N CYS A 396 -22.73 12.74 -4.88
CA CYS A 396 -21.87 13.23 -3.79
C CYS A 396 -21.16 12.07 -3.06
N ALA A 397 -21.94 11.04 -2.71
CA ALA A 397 -21.46 9.85 -2.00
C ALA A 397 -20.46 9.05 -2.86
N LEU A 398 -20.63 8.99 -4.17
CA LEU A 398 -19.76 8.26 -5.09
C LEU A 398 -18.33 8.80 -5.09
N GLY A 399 -18.17 10.13 -5.08
CA GLY A 399 -16.86 10.78 -5.05
C GLY A 399 -16.06 10.55 -3.76
N LEU A 400 -16.75 10.18 -2.66
CA LEU A 400 -16.14 9.93 -1.35
C LEU A 400 -15.96 8.44 -1.05
N ALA A 401 -16.72 7.58 -1.70
CA ALA A 401 -16.80 6.14 -1.41
C ALA A 401 -15.42 5.46 -1.37
N THR A 402 -14.56 5.76 -2.32
CA THR A 402 -13.23 5.15 -2.43
C THR A 402 -12.16 5.91 -1.63
N PRO A 403 -11.98 7.26 -1.77
CA PRO A 403 -10.87 7.95 -1.12
C PRO A 403 -10.91 7.88 0.40
N VAL A 404 -12.11 7.98 1.00
CA VAL A 404 -12.25 7.94 2.46
C VAL A 404 -11.89 6.56 3.01
N ALA A 405 -12.35 5.47 2.37
CA ALA A 405 -12.03 4.11 2.79
C ALA A 405 -10.53 3.81 2.65
N ILE A 406 -9.89 4.24 1.55
CA ILE A 406 -8.44 4.08 1.35
C ILE A 406 -7.66 4.83 2.43
N MET A 407 -8.03 6.08 2.74
CA MET A 407 -7.32 6.87 3.75
C MET A 407 -7.45 6.26 5.14
N VAL A 408 -8.65 5.78 5.52
CA VAL A 408 -8.84 5.08 6.80
C VAL A 408 -8.06 3.78 6.81
N GLY A 409 -8.08 3.00 5.72
CA GLY A 409 -7.30 1.75 5.57
C GLY A 409 -5.80 1.99 5.70
N ASN A 410 -5.25 2.98 5.00
CA ASN A 410 -3.84 3.35 5.11
C ASN A 410 -3.48 3.84 6.53
N GLY A 411 -4.34 4.64 7.14
CA GLY A 411 -4.15 5.09 8.51
C GLY A 411 -4.14 3.94 9.52
N MET A 412 -5.02 2.94 9.34
CA MET A 412 -5.02 1.72 10.14
C MET A 412 -3.77 0.88 9.89
N GLY A 413 -3.33 0.76 8.63
CA GLY A 413 -2.06 0.11 8.27
C GLY A 413 -0.89 0.74 9.00
N ALA A 414 -0.71 2.05 8.87
CA ALA A 414 0.37 2.79 9.48
C ALA A 414 0.43 2.62 11.01
N LYS A 415 -0.72 2.65 11.69
CA LYS A 415 -0.81 2.39 13.16
C LYS A 415 -0.36 0.99 13.55
N ASN A 416 -0.41 0.03 12.62
CA ASN A 416 0.01 -1.35 12.85
C ASN A 416 1.38 -1.67 12.24
N GLY A 417 2.12 -0.66 11.75
CA GLY A 417 3.41 -0.84 11.11
C GLY A 417 3.33 -1.42 9.69
N ILE A 418 2.19 -1.31 9.03
CA ILE A 418 1.95 -1.74 7.64
C ILE A 418 1.81 -0.50 6.77
N LEU A 419 2.76 -0.24 5.89
CA LEU A 419 2.83 0.97 5.07
C LEU A 419 2.57 0.62 3.60
N PHE A 420 1.50 1.13 3.03
CA PHE A 420 1.21 1.05 1.60
C PHE A 420 1.76 2.30 0.91
N LYS A 421 2.65 2.15 -0.07
CA LYS A 421 3.25 3.30 -0.77
C LYS A 421 2.25 4.10 -1.61
N ASN A 422 1.20 3.45 -2.08
CA ASN A 422 0.15 4.09 -2.88
C ASN A 422 -1.18 3.32 -2.78
N ALA A 423 -2.25 3.94 -3.26
CA ALA A 423 -3.57 3.33 -3.25
C ALA A 423 -3.69 2.08 -4.16
N VAL A 424 -2.82 1.98 -5.18
CA VAL A 424 -2.76 0.80 -6.07
C VAL A 424 -2.19 -0.39 -5.31
N ALA A 425 -1.16 -0.17 -4.50
CA ALA A 425 -0.56 -1.21 -3.64
C ALA A 425 -1.59 -1.79 -2.66
N LEU A 426 -2.37 -0.91 -2.00
CA LEU A 426 -3.46 -1.35 -1.13
C LEU A 426 -4.51 -2.15 -1.91
N GLU A 427 -4.91 -1.73 -3.11
CA GLU A 427 -5.87 -2.47 -3.92
C GLU A 427 -5.33 -3.83 -4.36
N ASN A 428 -4.08 -3.89 -4.84
CA ASN A 428 -3.46 -5.13 -5.33
C ASN A 428 -3.23 -6.14 -4.21
N ALA A 429 -2.76 -5.70 -3.04
CA ALA A 429 -2.55 -6.58 -1.89
C ALA A 429 -3.81 -7.37 -1.51
N GLY A 430 -5.01 -6.74 -1.59
CA GLY A 430 -6.27 -7.42 -1.32
C GLY A 430 -6.69 -8.45 -2.38
N LYS A 431 -6.13 -8.35 -3.58
CA LYS A 431 -6.42 -9.26 -4.70
C LYS A 431 -5.43 -10.43 -4.78
N THR A 432 -4.46 -10.51 -3.87
CA THR A 432 -3.43 -11.55 -3.83
C THR A 432 -4.05 -12.95 -3.74
N GLN A 433 -3.58 -13.85 -4.59
CA GLN A 433 -3.97 -15.26 -4.68
C GLN A 433 -2.80 -16.20 -4.37
N ILE A 434 -1.57 -15.75 -4.65
CA ILE A 434 -0.33 -16.49 -4.42
C ILE A 434 0.62 -15.58 -3.65
N VAL A 435 1.22 -16.10 -2.56
CA VAL A 435 2.28 -15.42 -1.81
C VAL A 435 3.57 -16.21 -1.99
N ALA A 436 4.55 -15.58 -2.61
CA ALA A 436 5.92 -16.10 -2.71
C ALA A 436 6.76 -15.49 -1.60
N LEU A 437 7.32 -16.31 -0.75
CA LEU A 437 8.13 -15.94 0.41
C LEU A 437 9.60 -16.24 0.13
N ASP A 438 10.49 -15.27 0.28
CA ASP A 438 11.91 -15.62 0.39
C ASP A 438 12.16 -16.41 1.67
N LYS A 439 13.20 -17.21 1.70
CA LYS A 439 13.57 -17.97 2.90
C LYS A 439 14.26 -17.08 3.92
N THR A 440 15.43 -16.54 3.55
CA THR A 440 16.41 -15.92 4.46
C THR A 440 15.92 -14.55 4.93
N GLY A 441 15.89 -14.28 6.25
CA GLY A 441 15.42 -13.03 6.80
C GLY A 441 13.90 -12.82 6.73
N THR A 442 13.18 -13.61 5.92
CA THR A 442 11.73 -13.55 5.73
C THR A 442 11.00 -14.64 6.51
N ILE A 443 11.15 -15.91 6.13
CA ILE A 443 10.61 -17.07 6.89
C ILE A 443 11.52 -17.40 8.08
N THR A 444 12.83 -17.24 7.89
CA THR A 444 13.86 -17.47 8.91
C THR A 444 14.36 -16.15 9.50
N THR A 445 15.14 -16.24 10.57
CA THR A 445 15.68 -15.05 11.25
C THR A 445 16.74 -14.32 10.42
N GLY A 446 17.38 -15.01 9.46
CA GLY A 446 18.51 -14.51 8.67
C GLY A 446 19.84 -14.53 9.43
N GLU A 447 19.82 -14.97 10.68
CA GLU A 447 20.99 -15.10 11.53
C GLU A 447 21.20 -16.58 11.89
N PRO A 448 22.28 -17.21 11.38
CA PRO A 448 22.62 -18.58 11.77
C PRO A 448 22.86 -18.67 13.30
N ARG A 449 22.35 -19.74 13.92
CA ARG A 449 22.54 -20.02 15.36
C ARG A 449 22.96 -21.44 15.56
N VAL A 450 23.73 -21.70 16.64
CA VAL A 450 24.04 -23.06 17.07
C VAL A 450 22.77 -23.72 17.59
N THR A 451 22.39 -24.83 16.96
CA THR A 451 21.18 -25.60 17.31
C THR A 451 21.50 -26.86 18.11
N ASP A 452 22.58 -27.55 17.75
CA ASP A 452 22.94 -28.82 18.36
C ASP A 452 24.45 -28.87 18.66
N ILE A 453 24.82 -29.49 19.78
CA ILE A 453 26.19 -29.71 20.22
C ILE A 453 26.31 -31.15 20.65
N LEU A 454 27.03 -31.96 19.85
CA LEU A 454 27.20 -33.38 20.01
C LEU A 454 28.70 -33.71 20.22
N PRO A 455 29.18 -33.82 21.48
CA PRO A 455 30.58 -34.17 21.75
C PRO A 455 30.87 -35.61 21.41
N ALA A 456 32.10 -35.87 20.94
CA ALA A 456 32.66 -37.23 20.83
C ALA A 456 32.94 -37.84 22.20
N GLU A 457 33.20 -39.15 22.23
CA GLU A 457 33.56 -39.84 23.46
C GLU A 457 34.82 -39.21 24.10
N GLY A 458 34.74 -38.94 25.37
CA GLY A 458 35.82 -38.25 26.11
C GLY A 458 35.79 -36.72 26.11
N TYR A 459 34.86 -36.07 25.40
CA TYR A 459 34.67 -34.63 25.42
C TYR A 459 33.35 -34.25 26.04
N THR A 460 33.30 -33.08 26.70
CA THR A 460 32.05 -32.50 27.15
C THR A 460 31.56 -31.47 26.13
N LYS A 461 30.27 -31.10 26.20
CA LYS A 461 29.72 -29.98 25.37
C LYS A 461 30.53 -28.69 25.54
N ARG A 462 31.04 -28.45 26.78
CA ARG A 462 31.82 -27.26 27.08
C ARG A 462 33.20 -27.31 26.42
N ASP A 463 33.85 -28.47 26.43
CA ASP A 463 35.16 -28.67 25.81
C ASP A 463 35.09 -28.48 24.30
N LEU A 464 34.07 -29.07 23.66
CA LEU A 464 33.80 -28.89 22.23
C LEU A 464 33.54 -27.45 21.87
N MET A 465 32.67 -26.74 22.63
CA MET A 465 32.40 -25.32 22.42
C MET A 465 33.61 -24.43 22.65
N GLN A 466 34.44 -24.74 23.64
CA GLN A 466 35.71 -24.04 23.90
C GLN A 466 36.67 -24.18 22.70
N LEU A 467 36.81 -25.40 22.18
CA LEU A 467 37.64 -25.69 21.02
C LEU A 467 37.13 -24.94 19.77
N ALA A 468 35.84 -25.02 19.54
CA ALA A 468 35.18 -24.30 18.42
C ALA A 468 35.35 -22.79 18.55
N ALA A 469 35.13 -22.21 19.73
CA ALA A 469 35.26 -20.78 19.97
C ALA A 469 36.70 -20.28 19.78
N ASP A 470 37.67 -21.07 20.22
CA ASP A 470 39.11 -20.74 20.07
C ASP A 470 39.47 -20.70 18.57
N LEU A 471 39.02 -21.71 17.78
CA LEU A 471 39.32 -21.85 16.36
C LEU A 471 38.59 -20.74 15.53
N GLU A 472 37.29 -20.48 15.80
CA GLU A 472 36.47 -19.54 15.06
C GLU A 472 36.72 -18.08 15.47
N SER A 473 37.52 -17.83 16.54
CA SER A 473 37.75 -16.47 17.05
C SER A 473 38.36 -15.50 16.04
N SER A 474 39.06 -16.03 15.03
CA SER A 474 39.71 -15.24 13.98
C SER A 474 39.02 -15.36 12.61
N SER A 475 37.87 -16.03 12.56
CA SER A 475 37.08 -16.23 11.32
C SER A 475 36.02 -15.14 11.17
N GLU A 476 35.91 -14.58 9.96
CA GLU A 476 34.83 -13.61 9.59
C GLU A 476 33.58 -14.29 9.00
N HIS A 477 33.57 -15.62 8.94
CA HIS A 477 32.49 -16.37 8.34
C HIS A 477 31.18 -16.25 9.17
N PRO A 478 29.99 -16.17 8.55
CA PRO A 478 28.72 -16.08 9.29
C PRO A 478 28.48 -17.22 10.28
N LEU A 479 28.95 -18.46 9.97
CA LEU A 479 28.86 -19.60 10.86
C LEU A 479 29.76 -19.43 12.09
N ALA A 480 30.93 -18.79 11.93
CA ALA A 480 31.84 -18.47 13.03
C ALA A 480 31.15 -17.52 14.01
N LYS A 481 30.45 -16.49 13.49
CA LYS A 481 29.68 -15.54 14.33
C LYS A 481 28.68 -16.29 15.21
N ALA A 482 27.96 -17.27 14.66
CA ALA A 482 26.98 -18.08 15.40
C ALA A 482 27.63 -18.86 16.55
N VAL A 483 28.79 -19.47 16.29
CA VAL A 483 29.56 -20.20 17.29
C VAL A 483 30.06 -19.27 18.40
N MET A 484 30.60 -18.10 18.03
CA MET A 484 31.10 -17.09 18.98
C MET A 484 29.99 -16.48 19.85
N GLU A 485 28.82 -16.19 19.28
CA GLU A 485 27.67 -15.70 20.03
C GLU A 485 27.17 -16.70 21.05
N HIS A 486 27.10 -17.98 20.64
CA HIS A 486 26.72 -19.07 21.56
C HIS A 486 27.76 -19.26 22.68
N ALA A 487 29.07 -19.22 22.36
CA ALA A 487 30.13 -19.31 23.34
C ALA A 487 30.06 -18.17 24.37
N LYS A 488 29.83 -16.92 23.91
CA LYS A 488 29.63 -15.74 24.76
C LYS A 488 28.41 -15.88 25.66
N ALA A 489 27.29 -16.35 25.14
CA ALA A 489 26.05 -16.56 25.90
C ALA A 489 26.20 -17.62 26.99
N THR A 490 27.06 -18.65 26.76
CA THR A 490 27.36 -19.75 27.71
C THR A 490 28.55 -19.46 28.63
N GLY A 491 29.09 -18.23 28.58
CA GLY A 491 30.20 -17.78 29.45
C GLY A 491 31.54 -18.47 29.13
N ILE A 492 31.77 -18.84 27.88
CA ILE A 492 33.02 -19.39 27.38
C ILE A 492 33.89 -18.23 26.87
N SER A 493 35.10 -18.10 27.46
CA SER A 493 36.08 -17.12 27.01
C SER A 493 37.05 -17.78 26.03
N GLN A 494 37.32 -17.09 24.90
CA GLN A 494 38.25 -17.59 23.89
C GLN A 494 39.69 -17.56 24.40
N THR A 495 40.47 -18.56 23.98
CA THR A 495 41.93 -18.62 24.20
C THR A 495 42.63 -18.21 22.90
N ALA A 496 43.71 -17.47 23.01
CA ALA A 496 44.45 -17.03 21.83
C ALA A 496 45.02 -18.21 21.05
N VAL A 497 44.82 -18.19 19.73
CA VAL A 497 45.39 -19.14 18.78
C VAL A 497 46.41 -18.45 17.87
N HIS A 498 47.29 -19.20 17.27
CA HIS A 498 48.26 -18.75 16.29
C HIS A 498 48.25 -19.65 15.05
N ASP A 499 48.92 -19.23 13.98
CA ASP A 499 48.95 -19.96 12.69
C ASP A 499 47.57 -20.27 12.13
N PHE A 500 46.60 -19.32 12.32
CA PHE A 500 45.23 -19.42 11.79
C PHE A 500 45.23 -19.43 10.25
N GLN A 501 44.58 -20.42 9.66
CA GLN A 501 44.39 -20.57 8.22
C GLN A 501 42.95 -20.87 7.91
N ALA A 502 42.35 -20.03 7.08
CA ALA A 502 41.05 -20.33 6.47
C ALA A 502 41.27 -21.09 5.18
N LEU A 503 40.62 -22.23 5.02
CA LEU A 503 40.66 -23.10 3.85
C LEU A 503 39.32 -22.96 3.09
N PRO A 504 39.25 -22.10 2.06
CA PRO A 504 37.97 -21.79 1.41
C PRO A 504 37.24 -23.06 0.94
N GLY A 505 35.94 -23.17 1.32
CA GLY A 505 35.07 -24.30 1.00
C GLY A 505 35.29 -25.55 1.84
N ASN A 506 36.36 -25.63 2.66
CA ASN A 506 36.73 -26.83 3.43
C ASN A 506 36.57 -26.60 4.94
N GLY A 507 37.31 -25.65 5.50
CA GLY A 507 37.31 -25.44 6.95
C GLY A 507 38.38 -24.47 7.43
N LEU A 508 38.80 -24.67 8.67
CA LEU A 508 39.74 -23.83 9.39
C LEU A 508 40.78 -24.67 10.07
N SER A 509 41.99 -24.14 10.21
CA SER A 509 43.05 -24.71 11.06
C SER A 509 43.71 -23.61 11.89
N ALA A 510 44.11 -23.94 13.11
CA ALA A 510 44.90 -23.04 13.97
C ALA A 510 45.64 -23.87 15.01
N VAL A 511 46.59 -23.26 15.70
CA VAL A 511 47.37 -23.89 16.76
C VAL A 511 47.10 -23.20 18.08
N ARG A 512 46.73 -23.97 19.13
CA ARG A 512 46.56 -23.51 20.48
C ARG A 512 47.62 -24.14 21.39
N GLY A 513 48.68 -23.41 21.71
CA GLY A 513 49.84 -23.93 22.41
C GLY A 513 50.60 -24.94 21.54
N GLU A 514 50.52 -26.22 21.83
CA GLU A 514 51.09 -27.34 21.03
C GLU A 514 49.99 -28.14 20.29
N ASP A 515 48.74 -27.80 20.51
CA ASP A 515 47.59 -28.51 19.96
C ASP A 515 47.16 -27.93 18.60
N LEU A 516 47.11 -28.77 17.57
CA LEU A 516 46.51 -28.45 16.27
C LEU A 516 44.99 -28.56 16.38
N LEU A 517 44.31 -27.48 16.09
CA LEU A 517 42.86 -27.39 16.02
C LEU A 517 42.43 -27.39 14.56
N LEU A 518 41.43 -28.21 14.22
CA LEU A 518 40.82 -28.31 12.90
C LEU A 518 39.31 -28.21 13.05
N GLY A 519 38.65 -27.55 12.11
CA GLY A 519 37.20 -27.46 12.05
C GLY A 519 36.72 -27.23 10.64
N GLY A 520 35.57 -27.80 10.27
CA GLY A 520 35.05 -27.57 8.92
C GLY A 520 33.96 -28.54 8.51
N SER A 521 33.76 -28.59 7.18
CA SER A 521 32.74 -29.44 6.56
C SER A 521 32.98 -30.93 6.83
N VAL A 522 31.91 -31.72 6.86
CA VAL A 522 32.00 -33.18 7.06
C VAL A 522 32.91 -33.85 6.02
N SER A 523 32.87 -33.40 4.77
CA SER A 523 33.72 -33.93 3.69
C SER A 523 35.19 -33.68 3.97
N TYR A 524 35.57 -32.45 4.27
CA TYR A 524 36.96 -32.12 4.60
C TYR A 524 37.48 -32.85 5.82
N MET A 525 36.65 -32.93 6.88
CA MET A 525 37.08 -33.58 8.13
C MET A 525 37.21 -35.08 7.99
N LYS A 526 36.42 -35.77 7.16
CA LYS A 526 36.56 -37.19 6.85
C LYS A 526 37.94 -37.57 6.25
N GLU A 527 38.51 -36.65 5.47
CA GLU A 527 39.80 -36.89 4.80
C GLU A 527 40.99 -36.63 5.72
N ASN A 528 40.82 -35.74 6.73
CA ASN A 528 41.93 -35.22 7.54
C ASN A 528 41.91 -35.70 9.00
N VAL A 529 40.81 -36.27 9.45
CA VAL A 529 40.56 -36.57 10.87
C VAL A 529 39.89 -37.94 11.02
N THR A 530 40.23 -38.69 12.07
CA THR A 530 39.50 -39.90 12.43
C THR A 530 38.16 -39.49 13.08
N VAL A 531 37.07 -39.81 12.40
CA VAL A 531 35.69 -39.46 12.84
C VAL A 531 34.92 -40.77 13.11
N ASP A 532 34.23 -40.84 14.25
CA ASP A 532 33.34 -41.94 14.58
C ASP A 532 32.17 -42.04 13.61
N SER A 533 31.82 -43.26 13.20
CA SER A 533 30.64 -43.50 12.33
C SER A 533 29.33 -42.96 12.92
N ILE A 534 29.15 -43.01 14.24
CA ILE A 534 27.97 -42.49 14.94
C ILE A 534 27.83 -40.98 14.72
N LEU A 535 28.94 -40.22 14.80
CA LEU A 535 28.93 -38.79 14.55
C LEU A 535 28.66 -38.48 13.08
N LEU A 536 29.10 -39.31 12.15
CA LEU A 536 28.81 -39.14 10.74
C LEU A 536 27.33 -39.39 10.42
N ASP A 537 26.72 -40.39 11.02
CA ASP A 537 25.30 -40.69 10.88
C ASP A 537 24.44 -39.54 11.48
N GLN A 538 24.90 -38.98 12.61
CA GLN A 538 24.25 -37.80 13.23
C GLN A 538 24.41 -36.57 12.38
N ALA A 539 25.59 -36.36 11.79
CA ALA A 539 25.82 -35.26 10.85
C ALA A 539 24.89 -35.35 9.63
N GLN A 540 24.71 -36.56 9.10
CA GLN A 540 23.81 -36.81 8.00
C GLN A 540 22.35 -36.49 8.35
N LYS A 541 21.87 -36.94 9.51
CA LYS A 541 20.52 -36.64 9.99
C LYS A 541 20.29 -35.15 10.18
N LEU A 542 21.24 -34.44 10.80
CA LEU A 542 21.13 -32.98 10.98
C LEU A 542 21.16 -32.24 9.65
N ALA A 543 21.92 -32.72 8.65
CA ALA A 543 21.89 -32.17 7.31
C ALA A 543 20.54 -32.42 6.62
N GLU A 544 19.88 -33.56 6.88
CA GLU A 544 18.53 -33.88 6.39
C GLU A 544 17.46 -33.00 7.06
N GLU A 545 17.71 -32.52 8.29
CA GLU A 545 16.88 -31.53 8.97
C GLU A 545 17.11 -30.07 8.49
N GLY A 546 17.98 -29.87 7.50
CA GLY A 546 18.27 -28.52 6.97
C GLY A 546 19.33 -27.75 7.75
N LYS A 547 20.04 -28.38 8.67
CA LYS A 547 21.12 -27.81 9.46
C LYS A 547 22.48 -27.99 8.79
N THR A 548 23.44 -27.13 9.11
CA THR A 548 24.84 -27.25 8.64
C THR A 548 25.70 -27.86 9.74
N PRO A 549 26.08 -29.15 9.63
CA PRO A 549 26.93 -29.80 10.59
C PRO A 549 28.41 -29.44 10.35
N LEU A 550 29.07 -28.94 11.39
CA LEU A 550 30.50 -28.62 11.43
C LEU A 550 31.19 -29.58 12.40
N LEU A 551 32.24 -30.30 11.94
CA LEU A 551 33.06 -31.14 12.78
C LEU A 551 34.26 -30.36 13.28
N PHE A 552 34.64 -30.62 14.52
CA PHE A 552 35.81 -30.02 15.16
C PHE A 552 36.74 -31.11 15.72
N ALA A 553 38.02 -30.89 15.60
CA ALA A 553 39.02 -31.86 16.02
C ALA A 553 40.22 -31.19 16.68
N LYS A 554 40.89 -31.98 17.54
CA LYS A 554 42.15 -31.66 18.19
C LYS A 554 43.19 -32.74 17.86
N ASN A 555 44.33 -32.37 17.30
CA ASN A 555 45.42 -33.27 16.93
C ASN A 555 44.94 -34.48 16.08
N HIS A 556 44.13 -34.20 15.04
CA HIS A 556 43.52 -35.17 14.12
C HIS A 556 42.52 -36.17 14.78
N ILE A 557 42.10 -35.93 16.02
CA ILE A 557 41.06 -36.72 16.70
C ILE A 557 39.80 -35.83 16.75
N CYS A 558 38.66 -36.35 16.26
CA CYS A 558 37.41 -35.66 16.30
C CYS A 558 36.95 -35.40 17.74
N ALA A 559 36.71 -34.16 18.10
CA ALA A 559 36.20 -33.75 19.39
C ALA A 559 34.63 -33.68 19.44
N GLY A 560 34.00 -33.61 18.26
CA GLY A 560 32.55 -33.62 18.16
C GLY A 560 32.01 -32.79 16.99
N LEU A 561 30.71 -32.61 16.98
CA LEU A 561 29.93 -31.95 15.95
C LEU A 561 29.13 -30.81 16.55
N ILE A 562 29.12 -29.65 15.88
CA ILE A 562 28.23 -28.51 16.16
C ILE A 562 27.40 -28.29 14.91
N ALA A 563 26.04 -28.25 15.05
CA ALA A 563 25.15 -27.88 13.97
C ALA A 563 24.73 -26.42 14.09
N VAL A 564 24.78 -25.73 12.97
CA VAL A 564 24.35 -24.34 12.83
C VAL A 564 23.26 -24.28 11.81
N ALA A 565 22.20 -23.56 12.11
CA ALA A 565 21.09 -23.34 11.17
C ALA A 565 20.52 -21.90 11.29
N ASP A 566 20.01 -21.41 10.18
CA ASP A 566 19.14 -20.26 10.16
C ASP A 566 17.73 -20.72 10.58
N THR A 567 17.31 -20.31 11.77
CA THR A 567 16.11 -20.83 12.42
C THR A 567 14.85 -20.11 11.92
N LEU A 568 13.72 -20.83 11.86
CA LEU A 568 12.41 -20.23 11.57
C LEU A 568 12.07 -19.15 12.60
N LYS A 569 11.47 -18.06 12.15
CA LYS A 569 10.82 -17.09 13.05
C LYS A 569 9.65 -17.79 13.77
N GLU A 570 9.43 -17.45 15.02
CA GLU A 570 8.38 -18.09 15.86
C GLU A 570 6.98 -17.91 15.25
N ASP A 571 6.76 -16.82 14.52
CA ASP A 571 5.47 -16.49 13.93
C ASP A 571 5.29 -17.02 12.49
N SER A 572 6.32 -17.60 11.86
CA SER A 572 6.27 -18.02 10.46
C SER A 572 5.24 -19.13 10.19
N PRO A 573 5.18 -20.23 10.97
CA PRO A 573 4.17 -21.26 10.73
C PRO A 573 2.74 -20.70 10.86
N GLN A 574 2.49 -19.89 11.88
CA GLN A 574 1.18 -19.28 12.09
C GLN A 574 0.81 -18.31 10.95
N ALA A 575 1.79 -17.55 10.41
CA ALA A 575 1.56 -16.65 9.30
C ALA A 575 1.17 -17.41 8.02
N VAL A 576 1.82 -18.54 7.77
CA VAL A 576 1.51 -19.42 6.63
C VAL A 576 0.10 -20.00 6.78
N ASP A 577 -0.27 -20.51 7.95
CA ASP A 577 -1.63 -21.00 8.22
C ASP A 577 -2.68 -19.92 8.01
N GLU A 578 -2.45 -18.68 8.52
CA GLU A 578 -3.37 -17.55 8.31
C GLU A 578 -3.53 -17.21 6.81
N LEU A 579 -2.49 -17.33 6.00
CA LEU A 579 -2.57 -17.13 4.54
C LEU A 579 -3.38 -18.24 3.86
N ARG A 580 -3.14 -19.51 4.24
CA ARG A 580 -3.90 -20.66 3.72
C ARG A 580 -5.38 -20.58 4.09
N ASP A 581 -5.72 -20.18 5.32
CA ASP A 581 -7.10 -19.93 5.77
C ASP A 581 -7.80 -18.83 4.95
N MET A 582 -7.03 -17.90 4.40
CA MET A 582 -7.53 -16.86 3.51
C MET A 582 -7.69 -17.33 2.05
N GLY A 583 -7.41 -18.62 1.76
CA GLY A 583 -7.46 -19.21 0.42
C GLY A 583 -6.30 -18.76 -0.47
N ILE A 584 -5.14 -18.48 0.12
CA ILE A 584 -3.93 -18.02 -0.59
C ILE A 584 -2.94 -19.17 -0.62
N ARG A 585 -2.42 -19.48 -1.80
CA ARG A 585 -1.34 -20.46 -1.98
C ARG A 585 -0.01 -19.84 -1.56
N VAL A 586 0.73 -20.53 -0.71
CA VAL A 586 1.99 -20.05 -0.14
C VAL A 586 3.16 -20.86 -0.71
N ILE A 587 4.11 -20.16 -1.33
CA ILE A 587 5.26 -20.75 -2.00
C ILE A 587 6.53 -20.18 -1.38
N MET A 588 7.51 -21.05 -1.04
CA MET A 588 8.83 -20.61 -0.60
C MET A 588 9.81 -20.63 -1.77
N LEU A 589 10.53 -19.52 -1.97
CA LEU A 589 11.64 -19.40 -2.92
C LEU A 589 12.96 -19.42 -2.16
N THR A 590 13.93 -20.22 -2.57
CA THR A 590 15.24 -20.29 -1.92
C THR A 590 16.35 -20.72 -2.88
N GLY A 591 17.55 -20.19 -2.66
CA GLY A 591 18.77 -20.65 -3.32
C GLY A 591 19.37 -21.93 -2.72
N ASP A 592 18.81 -22.42 -1.62
CA ASP A 592 19.29 -23.64 -0.96
C ASP A 592 19.07 -24.88 -1.85
N ASN A 593 19.84 -25.95 -1.54
CA ASN A 593 19.61 -27.24 -2.14
C ASN A 593 18.22 -27.79 -1.76
N GLU A 594 17.69 -28.68 -2.58
CA GLU A 594 16.34 -29.25 -2.48
C GLU A 594 16.08 -29.88 -1.09
N ARG A 595 17.06 -30.56 -0.48
CA ARG A 595 16.92 -31.23 0.80
C ARG A 595 16.67 -30.25 1.94
N THR A 596 17.51 -29.22 2.06
CA THR A 596 17.37 -28.16 3.07
C THR A 596 16.08 -27.38 2.87
N ALA A 597 15.77 -27.03 1.61
CA ALA A 597 14.56 -26.31 1.25
C ALA A 597 13.29 -27.08 1.65
N LYS A 598 13.27 -28.42 1.41
CA LYS A 598 12.16 -29.29 1.80
C LYS A 598 11.95 -29.32 3.31
N ALA A 599 13.03 -29.47 4.08
CA ALA A 599 12.95 -29.51 5.53
C ALA A 599 12.38 -28.22 6.12
N ILE A 600 12.86 -27.05 5.65
CA ILE A 600 12.40 -25.74 6.11
C ILE A 600 10.97 -25.48 5.65
N GLY A 601 10.62 -25.80 4.39
CA GLY A 601 9.28 -25.65 3.85
C GLY A 601 8.23 -26.44 4.62
N ALA A 602 8.55 -27.71 4.97
CA ALA A 602 7.68 -28.55 5.78
C ALA A 602 7.49 -28.01 7.20
N GLN A 603 8.57 -27.50 7.83
CA GLN A 603 8.48 -26.87 9.15
C GLN A 603 7.66 -25.56 9.12
N ALA A 604 7.76 -24.78 8.04
CA ALA A 604 7.00 -23.54 7.86
C ALA A 604 5.55 -23.80 7.44
N GLY A 605 5.21 -24.99 6.90
CA GLY A 605 3.87 -25.37 6.46
C GLY A 605 3.47 -24.78 5.11
N VAL A 606 4.44 -24.41 4.24
CA VAL A 606 4.15 -23.87 2.90
C VAL A 606 3.57 -24.92 1.97
N ASP A 607 2.80 -24.50 0.96
CA ASP A 607 2.17 -25.42 0.00
C ASP A 607 3.19 -25.98 -1.02
N GLU A 608 4.19 -25.18 -1.39
CA GLU A 608 5.16 -25.49 -2.43
C GLU A 608 6.52 -24.86 -2.10
N VAL A 609 7.58 -25.52 -2.55
CA VAL A 609 8.97 -25.04 -2.42
C VAL A 609 9.62 -25.03 -3.80
N ILE A 610 10.22 -23.92 -4.18
CA ILE A 610 11.06 -23.78 -5.37
C ILE A 610 12.50 -23.59 -4.88
N ALA A 611 13.32 -24.62 -5.01
CA ALA A 611 14.70 -24.69 -4.52
C ALA A 611 15.71 -24.37 -5.63
N GLY A 612 16.96 -24.04 -5.25
CA GLY A 612 18.06 -23.79 -6.18
C GLY A 612 17.92 -22.53 -7.02
N VAL A 613 17.08 -21.58 -6.60
CA VAL A 613 16.81 -20.33 -7.34
C VAL A 613 17.90 -19.30 -7.02
N LEU A 614 18.76 -19.02 -7.97
CA LEU A 614 19.73 -17.94 -7.85
C LEU A 614 19.03 -16.56 -7.74
N PRO A 615 19.66 -15.54 -7.17
CA PRO A 615 19.04 -14.22 -7.02
C PRO A 615 18.44 -13.66 -8.32
N GLU A 616 19.13 -13.82 -9.44
CA GLU A 616 18.67 -13.41 -10.76
C GLU A 616 17.48 -14.23 -11.28
N GLY A 617 17.36 -15.49 -10.88
CA GLY A 617 16.27 -16.40 -11.25
C GLY A 617 14.95 -16.12 -10.52
N LYS A 618 14.99 -15.47 -9.34
CA LYS A 618 13.75 -15.17 -8.56
C LYS A 618 12.74 -14.36 -9.35
N GLU A 619 13.18 -13.39 -10.14
CA GLU A 619 12.31 -12.58 -11.00
C GLU A 619 11.59 -13.45 -12.05
N ALA A 620 12.30 -14.40 -12.66
CA ALA A 620 11.74 -15.29 -13.67
C ALA A 620 10.67 -16.22 -13.07
N GLU A 621 10.90 -16.75 -11.85
CA GLU A 621 9.90 -17.57 -11.16
C GLU A 621 8.65 -16.75 -10.80
N ILE A 622 8.79 -15.51 -10.31
CA ILE A 622 7.65 -14.62 -10.09
C ILE A 622 6.87 -14.37 -11.40
N ARG A 623 7.56 -14.25 -12.54
CA ARG A 623 6.90 -14.09 -13.85
C ARG A 623 6.04 -15.30 -14.21
N LYS A 624 6.54 -16.52 -14.01
CA LYS A 624 5.80 -17.76 -14.23
C LYS A 624 4.58 -17.86 -13.30
N LEU A 625 4.74 -17.52 -12.02
CA LEU A 625 3.65 -17.53 -11.05
C LEU A 625 2.54 -16.52 -11.39
N LYS A 626 2.88 -15.38 -11.97
CA LYS A 626 1.88 -14.38 -12.41
C LYS A 626 0.94 -14.87 -13.51
N GLU A 627 1.33 -15.87 -14.27
CA GLU A 627 0.45 -16.51 -15.26
C GLU A 627 -0.65 -17.34 -14.59
N GLN A 628 -0.42 -17.78 -13.35
CA GLN A 628 -1.34 -18.60 -12.54
C GLN A 628 -2.28 -17.77 -11.67
N GLY A 629 -1.95 -16.51 -11.39
CA GLY A 629 -2.75 -15.64 -10.53
C GLY A 629 -2.05 -14.36 -10.09
N LYS A 630 -2.69 -13.62 -9.18
CA LYS A 630 -2.12 -12.41 -8.59
C LYS A 630 -1.11 -12.75 -7.51
N VAL A 631 0.14 -12.37 -7.74
CA VAL A 631 1.30 -12.73 -6.90
C VAL A 631 1.73 -11.57 -6.01
N ALA A 632 1.89 -11.86 -4.72
CA ALA A 632 2.67 -11.04 -3.80
C ALA A 632 4.03 -11.71 -3.55
N MET A 633 5.13 -10.96 -3.70
CA MET A 633 6.48 -11.40 -3.29
C MET A 633 6.85 -10.74 -1.98
N VAL A 634 7.36 -11.52 -1.03
CA VAL A 634 7.84 -11.05 0.28
C VAL A 634 9.32 -11.34 0.40
N GLY A 635 10.10 -10.32 0.72
CA GLY A 635 11.55 -10.41 0.91
C GLY A 635 12.09 -9.28 1.79
N ASP A 636 13.33 -9.40 2.23
CA ASP A 636 14.00 -8.44 3.14
C ASP A 636 15.23 -7.76 2.53
N GLY A 637 15.78 -8.30 1.45
CA GLY A 637 17.09 -8.00 0.94
C GLY A 637 17.17 -7.33 -0.42
N ILE A 638 18.39 -6.87 -0.75
CA ILE A 638 18.76 -6.30 -2.05
C ILE A 638 18.54 -7.34 -3.17
N ASN A 639 18.80 -8.61 -2.88
CA ASN A 639 18.68 -9.72 -3.83
C ASN A 639 17.24 -9.96 -4.31
N ASP A 640 16.25 -9.51 -3.54
CA ASP A 640 14.83 -9.69 -3.85
C ASP A 640 14.22 -8.51 -4.62
N ALA A 641 14.94 -7.39 -4.74
CA ALA A 641 14.42 -6.16 -5.34
C ALA A 641 13.86 -6.35 -6.77
N PRO A 642 14.49 -7.13 -7.66
CA PRO A 642 13.91 -7.43 -8.98
C PRO A 642 12.60 -8.22 -8.88
N ALA A 643 12.53 -9.21 -7.99
CA ALA A 643 11.34 -10.04 -7.77
C ALA A 643 10.21 -9.24 -7.11
N LEU A 644 10.51 -8.39 -6.11
CA LEU A 644 9.57 -7.47 -5.46
C LEU A 644 8.94 -6.50 -6.46
N THR A 645 9.76 -5.95 -7.36
CA THR A 645 9.29 -5.04 -8.42
C THR A 645 8.43 -5.76 -9.47
N ARG A 646 8.77 -7.00 -9.80
CA ARG A 646 8.05 -7.80 -10.80
C ARG A 646 6.68 -8.25 -10.32
N ALA A 647 6.52 -8.57 -9.05
CA ALA A 647 5.26 -9.03 -8.46
C ALA A 647 4.11 -8.02 -8.64
N ASP A 648 2.86 -8.47 -8.55
CA ASP A 648 1.70 -7.56 -8.50
C ASP A 648 1.71 -6.73 -7.20
N THR A 649 2.28 -7.30 -6.13
CA THR A 649 2.52 -6.63 -4.86
C THR A 649 3.87 -7.07 -4.30
N GLY A 650 4.87 -6.19 -4.28
CA GLY A 650 6.10 -6.42 -3.53
C GLY A 650 5.91 -6.01 -2.07
N ILE A 651 6.30 -6.86 -1.13
CA ILE A 651 6.21 -6.63 0.32
C ILE A 651 7.61 -6.74 0.92
N ALA A 652 8.16 -5.63 1.40
CA ALA A 652 9.41 -5.63 2.15
C ALA A 652 9.11 -5.89 3.63
N ILE A 653 9.84 -6.83 4.25
CA ILE A 653 9.66 -7.20 5.65
C ILE A 653 10.82 -6.70 6.51
N GLY A 654 10.50 -6.11 7.68
CA GLY A 654 11.47 -5.49 8.56
C GLY A 654 11.91 -4.11 8.08
N ALA A 655 12.75 -3.44 8.84
CA ALA A 655 13.45 -2.22 8.41
C ALA A 655 14.57 -2.58 7.42
N GLY A 656 14.20 -3.31 6.35
CA GLY A 656 15.10 -3.84 5.33
C GLY A 656 16.00 -2.77 4.70
N THR A 657 16.86 -3.20 3.79
CA THR A 657 17.74 -2.26 3.06
C THR A 657 16.90 -1.21 2.31
N ASP A 658 17.41 0.00 2.20
CA ASP A 658 16.75 1.10 1.49
C ASP A 658 16.32 0.65 0.06
N VAL A 659 17.10 -0.22 -0.57
CA VAL A 659 16.82 -0.80 -1.90
C VAL A 659 15.56 -1.69 -1.89
N ALA A 660 15.38 -2.56 -0.87
CA ALA A 660 14.19 -3.39 -0.75
C ALA A 660 12.95 -2.53 -0.45
N ILE A 661 13.12 -1.53 0.42
CA ILE A 661 12.05 -0.55 0.70
C ILE A 661 11.66 0.16 -0.59
N ASP A 662 12.61 0.60 -1.42
CA ASP A 662 12.30 1.30 -2.67
C ASP A 662 11.62 0.41 -3.71
N ALA A 663 11.99 -0.86 -3.82
CA ALA A 663 11.42 -1.82 -4.75
C ALA A 663 10.01 -2.30 -4.36
N ALA A 664 9.70 -2.35 -3.07
CA ALA A 664 8.44 -2.87 -2.57
C ALA A 664 7.27 -1.87 -2.73
N SER A 665 6.06 -2.39 -2.84
CA SER A 665 4.80 -1.63 -2.84
C SER A 665 4.22 -1.48 -1.44
N VAL A 666 4.53 -2.44 -0.54
CA VAL A 666 4.12 -2.47 0.86
C VAL A 666 5.36 -2.67 1.71
N VAL A 667 5.50 -1.90 2.79
CA VAL A 667 6.60 -2.01 3.74
C VAL A 667 6.05 -2.38 5.10
N LEU A 668 6.56 -3.48 5.65
CA LEU A 668 6.27 -3.93 7.01
C LEU A 668 7.41 -3.46 7.92
N VAL A 669 7.10 -2.54 8.82
CA VAL A 669 8.08 -1.93 9.73
C VAL A 669 8.71 -2.96 10.66
N LYS A 670 7.94 -4.00 11.00
CA LYS A 670 8.38 -5.11 11.85
C LYS A 670 8.89 -6.27 11.02
N SER A 671 9.86 -7.00 11.56
CA SER A 671 10.35 -8.23 10.93
C SER A 671 9.50 -9.46 11.32
N ARG A 672 8.16 -9.32 11.30
CA ARG A 672 7.23 -10.40 11.61
C ARG A 672 6.45 -10.86 10.39
N LEU A 673 6.49 -12.15 10.12
CA LEU A 673 5.81 -12.71 8.95
C LEU A 673 4.26 -12.58 9.06
N ARG A 674 3.70 -12.59 10.27
CA ARG A 674 2.26 -12.39 10.52
C ARG A 674 1.73 -11.03 10.06
N ASP A 675 2.58 -10.05 9.83
CA ASP A 675 2.15 -8.77 9.29
C ASP A 675 1.81 -8.87 7.78
N VAL A 676 2.25 -9.92 7.08
CA VAL A 676 1.87 -10.21 5.68
C VAL A 676 0.38 -10.57 5.56
N PRO A 677 -0.14 -11.62 6.24
CA PRO A 677 -1.59 -11.89 6.22
C PRO A 677 -2.39 -10.71 6.79
N ALA A 678 -1.86 -9.98 7.77
CA ALA A 678 -2.51 -8.78 8.32
C ALA A 678 -2.67 -7.67 7.26
N ALA A 679 -1.65 -7.41 6.45
CA ALA A 679 -1.69 -6.44 5.34
C ALA A 679 -2.74 -6.83 4.30
N ILE A 680 -2.77 -8.09 3.88
CA ILE A 680 -3.73 -8.60 2.90
C ILE A 680 -5.16 -8.54 3.47
N ARG A 681 -5.36 -8.91 4.73
CA ARG A 681 -6.66 -8.85 5.42
C ARG A 681 -7.19 -7.43 5.52
N LEU A 682 -6.35 -6.47 5.92
CA LEU A 682 -6.70 -5.05 5.96
C LEU A 682 -7.08 -4.53 4.57
N SER A 683 -6.32 -4.90 3.57
CA SER A 683 -6.60 -4.53 2.18
C SER A 683 -7.94 -5.11 1.70
N ARG A 684 -8.22 -6.40 1.95
CA ARG A 684 -9.52 -7.05 1.62
C ARG A 684 -10.69 -6.37 2.34
N ALA A 685 -10.51 -6.01 3.61
CA ALA A 685 -11.53 -5.29 4.38
C ALA A 685 -11.80 -3.90 3.80
N THR A 686 -10.74 -3.19 3.40
CA THR A 686 -10.86 -1.87 2.77
C THR A 686 -11.56 -1.97 1.41
N LEU A 687 -11.20 -2.94 0.58
CA LEU A 687 -11.87 -3.17 -0.71
C LEU A 687 -13.35 -3.53 -0.54
N ARG A 688 -13.69 -4.39 0.43
CA ARG A 688 -15.08 -4.71 0.74
C ARG A 688 -15.86 -3.46 1.13
N ASN A 689 -15.27 -2.63 1.99
CA ASN A 689 -15.89 -1.37 2.41
C ASN A 689 -16.10 -0.41 1.21
N ILE A 690 -15.15 -0.34 0.28
CA ILE A 690 -15.29 0.44 -0.96
C ILE A 690 -16.47 -0.09 -1.80
N HIS A 691 -16.57 -1.41 -1.98
CA HIS A 691 -17.69 -2.00 -2.75
C HIS A 691 -19.04 -1.74 -2.07
N GLU A 692 -19.13 -1.88 -0.74
CA GLU A 692 -20.34 -1.53 0.02
C GLU A 692 -20.71 -0.07 -0.17
N ASN A 693 -19.75 0.85 -0.08
CA ASN A 693 -19.97 2.27 -0.28
C ASN A 693 -20.43 2.59 -1.70
N LEU A 694 -19.83 2.00 -2.71
CA LEU A 694 -20.23 2.16 -4.12
C LEU A 694 -21.62 1.58 -4.37
N PHE A 695 -21.92 0.40 -3.83
CA PHE A 695 -23.24 -0.20 -3.94
C PHE A 695 -24.32 0.73 -3.40
N TRP A 696 -24.19 1.21 -2.17
CA TRP A 696 -25.15 2.12 -1.57
C TRP A 696 -25.25 3.46 -2.29
N ALA A 697 -24.12 4.01 -2.78
CA ALA A 697 -24.09 5.25 -3.55
C ALA A 697 -24.86 5.17 -4.88
N PHE A 698 -24.97 3.99 -5.49
CA PHE A 698 -25.77 3.76 -6.69
C PHE A 698 -27.20 3.32 -6.39
N PHE A 699 -27.37 2.45 -5.42
CA PHE A 699 -28.64 1.80 -5.14
C PHE A 699 -29.80 2.77 -4.89
N TYR A 700 -29.56 3.80 -4.06
CA TYR A 700 -30.59 4.78 -3.77
C TYR A 700 -30.96 5.63 -5.00
N ASN A 701 -30.01 5.89 -5.91
CA ASN A 701 -30.26 6.60 -7.16
C ASN A 701 -31.11 5.77 -8.13
N VAL A 702 -30.84 4.47 -8.25
CA VAL A 702 -31.60 3.55 -9.11
C VAL A 702 -33.06 3.51 -8.71
N ILE A 703 -33.37 3.54 -7.42
CA ILE A 703 -34.75 3.59 -6.89
C ILE A 703 -35.29 5.01 -6.93
N GLY A 704 -34.49 5.98 -6.52
CA GLY A 704 -34.92 7.35 -6.33
C GLY A 704 -35.22 8.11 -7.61
N ILE A 705 -34.47 7.90 -8.68
CA ILE A 705 -34.68 8.61 -9.96
C ILE A 705 -36.04 8.26 -10.58
N PRO A 706 -36.48 6.99 -10.73
CA PRO A 706 -37.82 6.67 -11.23
C PRO A 706 -38.93 7.23 -10.33
N LEU A 707 -38.77 7.19 -9.01
CA LEU A 707 -39.73 7.75 -8.05
C LEU A 707 -39.83 9.26 -8.21
N ALA A 708 -38.70 9.97 -8.33
CA ALA A 708 -38.62 11.40 -8.55
C ALA A 708 -39.25 11.83 -9.90
N ALA A 709 -38.97 11.06 -10.95
CA ALA A 709 -39.56 11.25 -12.28
C ALA A 709 -41.07 11.03 -12.27
N GLY A 710 -41.65 10.39 -11.23
CA GLY A 710 -43.07 10.16 -11.11
C GLY A 710 -43.59 8.96 -11.89
N VAL A 711 -42.73 7.97 -12.18
CA VAL A 711 -43.10 6.73 -12.93
C VAL A 711 -44.26 6.01 -12.24
N TRP A 712 -44.33 6.04 -10.93
CA TRP A 712 -45.38 5.41 -10.12
C TRP A 712 -46.60 6.28 -9.87
N TYR A 713 -46.59 7.55 -10.32
CA TYR A 713 -47.70 8.49 -10.11
C TYR A 713 -48.99 8.03 -10.76
N PRO A 714 -49.04 7.52 -12.03
CA PRO A 714 -50.28 7.10 -12.66
C PRO A 714 -50.98 5.94 -11.94
N VAL A 715 -50.19 5.04 -11.25
CA VAL A 715 -50.70 3.84 -10.60
C VAL A 715 -51.04 4.09 -9.13
N PHE A 716 -50.15 4.74 -8.37
CA PHE A 716 -50.24 4.87 -6.92
C PHE A 716 -50.45 6.31 -6.45
N GLY A 717 -50.40 7.31 -7.35
CA GLY A 717 -50.45 8.73 -6.96
C GLY A 717 -49.20 9.25 -6.22
N TRP A 718 -48.14 8.45 -6.18
CA TRP A 718 -46.94 8.79 -5.40
C TRP A 718 -46.16 9.95 -6.04
N LYS A 719 -45.86 10.96 -5.21
CA LYS A 719 -45.12 12.14 -5.59
C LYS A 719 -43.92 12.28 -4.66
N LEU A 720 -42.70 12.37 -5.21
CA LEU A 720 -41.53 12.75 -4.41
C LEU A 720 -41.38 14.25 -4.42
N ASN A 721 -41.42 14.88 -3.26
CA ASN A 721 -41.08 16.27 -3.10
C ASN A 721 -39.57 16.47 -3.22
N PRO A 722 -39.04 17.47 -3.94
CA PRO A 722 -37.60 17.76 -4.07
C PRO A 722 -36.85 17.84 -2.73
N MET A 723 -37.53 18.28 -1.67
CA MET A 723 -36.93 18.34 -0.31
C MET A 723 -36.50 16.98 0.22
N PHE A 724 -37.33 15.94 0.04
CA PHE A 724 -36.97 14.58 0.45
C PHE A 724 -35.81 14.03 -0.37
N GLY A 725 -35.73 14.40 -1.65
CA GLY A 725 -34.58 14.07 -2.49
C GLY A 725 -33.27 14.65 -1.94
N ALA A 726 -33.29 15.94 -1.53
CA ALA A 726 -32.14 16.60 -0.92
C ALA A 726 -31.74 15.99 0.43
N ALA A 727 -32.72 15.60 1.26
CA ALA A 727 -32.47 14.94 2.54
C ALA A 727 -31.83 13.54 2.33
N ALA A 728 -32.38 12.74 1.41
CA ALA A 728 -31.84 11.41 1.08
C ALA A 728 -30.40 11.49 0.57
N MET A 729 -30.09 12.46 -0.28
CA MET A 729 -28.74 12.71 -0.77
C MET A 729 -27.76 13.04 0.36
N SER A 730 -28.14 13.92 1.28
CA SER A 730 -27.29 14.29 2.42
C SER A 730 -27.03 13.11 3.35
N LEU A 731 -28.04 12.29 3.59
CA LEU A 731 -27.95 11.06 4.40
C LEU A 731 -27.07 10.02 3.74
N SER A 732 -27.11 9.86 2.41
CA SER A 732 -26.25 8.93 1.67
C SER A 732 -24.78 9.23 1.87
N SER A 733 -24.36 10.49 1.77
CA SER A 733 -22.98 10.90 2.02
C SER A 733 -22.54 10.61 3.47
N PHE A 734 -23.42 10.84 4.44
CA PHE A 734 -23.17 10.50 5.84
C PHE A 734 -22.99 8.99 6.04
N CYS A 735 -23.85 8.17 5.44
CA CYS A 735 -23.78 6.71 5.54
C CYS A 735 -22.44 6.17 4.97
N VAL A 736 -22.02 6.65 3.80
CA VAL A 736 -20.75 6.25 3.17
C VAL A 736 -19.56 6.55 4.06
N VAL A 737 -19.50 7.75 4.63
CA VAL A 737 -18.40 8.13 5.52
C VAL A 737 -18.42 7.33 6.81
N THR A 738 -19.59 7.16 7.42
CA THR A 738 -19.73 6.37 8.66
C THR A 738 -19.32 4.92 8.42
N ASN A 739 -19.69 4.34 7.27
CA ASN A 739 -19.26 2.99 6.91
C ASN A 739 -17.74 2.92 6.72
N ALA A 740 -17.12 3.91 6.07
CA ALA A 740 -15.66 3.94 5.94
C ALA A 740 -14.96 4.08 7.30
N LEU A 741 -15.46 4.89 8.22
CA LEU A 741 -14.93 5.03 9.58
C LEU A 741 -15.07 3.75 10.42
N ARG A 742 -15.99 2.85 10.06
CA ARG A 742 -16.11 1.52 10.69
C ARG A 742 -14.83 0.70 10.58
N LEU A 743 -14.00 0.94 9.54
CA LEU A 743 -12.68 0.31 9.42
C LEU A 743 -11.76 0.59 10.62
N ASN A 744 -11.92 1.70 11.34
CA ASN A 744 -11.16 1.98 12.56
C ASN A 744 -11.42 0.97 13.71
N LEU A 745 -12.52 0.22 13.63
CA LEU A 745 -12.88 -0.83 14.57
C LEU A 745 -12.41 -2.22 14.12
N PHE A 746 -11.78 -2.29 12.95
CA PHE A 746 -11.33 -3.56 12.37
C PHE A 746 -10.04 -4.04 13.06
N SER A 747 -10.04 -5.31 13.52
CA SER A 747 -8.83 -5.95 14.03
C SER A 747 -7.97 -6.44 12.87
N VAL A 748 -6.81 -5.85 12.69
CA VAL A 748 -5.89 -6.16 11.58
C VAL A 748 -5.27 -7.54 11.77
N HIS A 749 -4.84 -7.87 13.00
CA HIS A 749 -4.39 -9.21 13.38
C HIS A 749 -5.61 -10.02 13.83
N GLY A 750 -5.91 -11.13 13.12
CA GLY A 750 -6.99 -12.04 13.49
C GLY A 750 -6.79 -12.61 14.91
N LYS A 751 -7.84 -13.13 15.52
CA LYS A 751 -7.72 -13.92 16.76
C LYS A 751 -6.85 -15.14 16.43
N ALA A 752 -5.74 -15.30 17.14
CA ALA A 752 -4.94 -16.51 17.04
C ALA A 752 -5.82 -17.71 17.38
N ASN A 753 -5.97 -18.64 16.45
CA ASN A 753 -6.57 -19.92 16.74
C ASN A 753 -5.53 -20.73 17.54
N LYS A 754 -5.66 -20.80 18.84
CA LYS A 754 -4.68 -21.44 19.75
C LYS A 754 -4.64 -22.96 19.65
N ASP A 755 -5.53 -23.57 18.86
CA ASP A 755 -5.76 -25.00 18.82
C ASP A 755 -5.52 -25.67 17.45
N ALA A 756 -4.95 -24.98 16.47
CA ALA A 756 -4.57 -25.60 15.21
C ALA A 756 -3.22 -26.29 15.34
N ALA A 757 -3.24 -27.58 15.60
CA ALA A 757 -2.08 -28.41 15.34
C ALA A 757 -1.84 -28.48 13.83
N PRO A 758 -0.59 -28.34 13.36
CA PRO A 758 -0.30 -28.37 11.94
C PRO A 758 -0.57 -29.78 11.38
N ALA A 759 -1.56 -29.91 10.52
CA ALA A 759 -1.67 -31.06 9.66
C ALA A 759 -0.63 -30.90 8.55
N ALA A 760 0.51 -31.56 8.68
CA ALA A 760 1.52 -31.60 7.64
C ALA A 760 0.98 -32.41 6.46
N GLU A 761 0.44 -31.73 5.46
CA GLU A 761 0.28 -32.30 4.13
C GLU A 761 1.62 -32.32 3.38
N PRO A 762 1.85 -33.26 2.46
CA PRO A 762 3.12 -33.36 1.76
C PRO A 762 3.38 -32.11 0.91
N VAL A 763 4.51 -31.46 1.17
CA VAL A 763 4.98 -30.28 0.43
C VAL A 763 5.32 -30.68 -1.00
N GLU A 764 4.67 -30.10 -2.00
CA GLU A 764 5.02 -30.27 -3.41
C GLU A 764 6.34 -29.55 -3.70
N ILE A 765 7.32 -30.27 -4.23
CA ILE A 765 8.65 -29.72 -4.55
C ILE A 765 8.74 -29.54 -6.04
N LYS A 766 9.02 -28.31 -6.45
CA LYS A 766 9.52 -27.99 -7.79
C LYS A 766 10.96 -27.54 -7.65
N THR A 767 11.88 -28.31 -8.20
CA THR A 767 13.20 -27.78 -8.51
C THR A 767 13.02 -26.75 -9.63
N SER A 768 13.65 -25.57 -9.50
CA SER A 768 13.86 -24.75 -10.66
C SER A 768 14.78 -25.53 -11.59
N GLU A 769 14.21 -26.35 -12.44
CA GLU A 769 14.89 -26.72 -13.65
C GLU A 769 15.10 -25.37 -14.39
N SER A 770 16.30 -24.81 -14.22
CA SER A 770 16.97 -24.31 -15.38
C SER A 770 17.07 -25.51 -16.28
N GLU A 771 16.05 -25.78 -17.09
CA GLU A 771 16.26 -26.44 -18.35
C GLU A 771 17.19 -25.53 -19.16
N GLU A 772 18.49 -25.51 -18.84
CA GLU A 772 19.45 -25.65 -19.90
C GLU A 772 19.02 -26.96 -20.55
N LYS A 773 18.24 -26.85 -21.59
CA LYS A 773 18.09 -27.92 -22.59
C LYS A 773 19.48 -28.15 -23.10
N VAL A 774 20.22 -29.04 -22.41
CA VAL A 774 21.50 -29.54 -22.90
C VAL A 774 21.15 -30.33 -24.15
N MET A 775 21.13 -29.61 -25.28
CA MET A 775 20.94 -30.27 -26.57
C MET A 775 22.24 -30.99 -26.89
N THR A 776 22.21 -32.27 -26.78
CA THR A 776 23.31 -33.13 -27.26
C THR A 776 22.99 -33.62 -28.66
N LYS A 777 23.93 -33.44 -29.57
CA LYS A 777 23.87 -34.01 -30.91
C LYS A 777 25.02 -35.03 -31.07
N THR A 778 24.72 -36.20 -31.61
CA THR A 778 25.71 -37.21 -31.89
C THR A 778 26.06 -37.20 -33.37
N MET A 779 27.31 -36.95 -33.67
CA MET A 779 27.83 -36.96 -35.06
C MET A 779 28.57 -38.27 -35.32
N HIS A 780 28.31 -38.90 -36.46
CA HIS A 780 29.06 -40.05 -36.94
C HIS A 780 30.13 -39.61 -37.94
N ILE A 781 31.37 -39.90 -37.63
CA ILE A 781 32.52 -39.37 -38.37
C ILE A 781 33.44 -40.49 -38.88
N GLU A 782 33.63 -40.50 -40.18
CA GLU A 782 34.54 -41.44 -40.83
C GLU A 782 35.92 -40.79 -41.05
N GLY A 783 37.00 -41.54 -40.95
CA GLY A 783 38.36 -41.14 -41.22
C GLY A 783 39.21 -40.82 -39.98
N MET A 784 38.66 -40.91 -38.75
CA MET A 784 39.43 -40.79 -37.51
C MET A 784 40.16 -42.11 -37.22
N MET A 785 41.48 -42.13 -37.16
CA MET A 785 42.30 -43.34 -36.97
C MET A 785 43.11 -43.38 -35.66
N CYS A 786 43.16 -42.31 -34.88
CA CYS A 786 43.93 -42.23 -33.65
C CYS A 786 43.49 -41.09 -32.71
N GLY A 787 43.97 -41.09 -31.46
CA GLY A 787 43.66 -40.03 -30.48
C GLY A 787 44.09 -38.61 -30.89
N HIS A 788 45.00 -38.43 -31.89
CA HIS A 788 45.30 -37.12 -32.42
C HIS A 788 44.15 -36.57 -33.30
N CYS A 789 43.47 -37.48 -34.03
CA CYS A 789 42.28 -37.14 -34.81
C CYS A 789 41.15 -36.72 -33.88
N GLU A 790 40.91 -37.41 -32.76
CA GLU A 790 39.95 -37.00 -31.74
C GLU A 790 40.19 -35.61 -31.21
N ALA A 791 41.47 -35.32 -30.82
CA ALA A 791 41.83 -34.03 -30.29
C ALA A 791 41.61 -32.89 -31.33
N THR A 792 41.82 -33.19 -32.61
CA THR A 792 41.63 -32.21 -33.71
C THR A 792 40.16 -31.91 -33.94
N VAL A 793 39.31 -32.93 -33.99
CA VAL A 793 37.86 -32.79 -34.16
C VAL A 793 37.23 -32.13 -32.90
N LYS A 794 37.62 -32.55 -31.71
CA LYS A 794 37.21 -31.96 -30.46
C LYS A 794 37.50 -30.46 -30.42
N LYS A 795 38.74 -30.07 -30.68
CA LYS A 795 39.18 -28.68 -30.70
C LYS A 795 38.45 -27.85 -31.74
N ALA A 796 38.11 -28.41 -32.89
CA ALA A 796 37.37 -27.71 -33.94
C ALA A 796 35.89 -27.47 -33.51
N LEU A 797 35.26 -28.45 -32.92
CA LEU A 797 33.87 -28.33 -32.42
C LEU A 797 33.77 -27.40 -31.21
N GLU A 798 34.68 -27.51 -30.24
CA GLU A 798 34.73 -26.59 -29.07
C GLU A 798 35.19 -25.18 -29.40
N ALA A 799 35.64 -24.85 -30.60
CA ALA A 799 35.91 -23.51 -31.08
C ALA A 799 34.62 -22.78 -31.52
N LEU A 800 33.50 -23.44 -31.63
CA LEU A 800 32.19 -22.81 -31.93
C LEU A 800 31.63 -22.23 -30.63
N PRO A 801 31.17 -20.97 -30.59
CA PRO A 801 30.70 -20.32 -29.36
C PRO A 801 29.48 -20.99 -28.76
N GLU A 802 28.71 -21.74 -29.53
CA GLU A 802 27.49 -22.42 -29.10
C GLU A 802 27.75 -23.84 -28.57
N VAL A 803 29.00 -24.36 -28.65
CA VAL A 803 29.40 -25.67 -28.18
C VAL A 803 30.04 -25.58 -26.80
N THR A 804 29.40 -26.19 -25.82
CA THR A 804 29.88 -26.21 -24.42
C THR A 804 30.97 -27.26 -24.20
N SER A 805 30.81 -28.44 -24.82
CA SER A 805 31.82 -29.51 -24.80
C SER A 805 31.60 -30.49 -25.96
N ALA A 806 32.67 -31.20 -26.36
CA ALA A 806 32.60 -32.28 -27.35
C ALA A 806 33.37 -33.49 -26.83
N GLU A 807 32.70 -34.65 -26.81
CA GLU A 807 33.33 -35.93 -26.53
C GLU A 807 33.48 -36.71 -27.85
N VAL A 808 34.73 -36.91 -28.28
CA VAL A 808 35.05 -37.53 -29.56
C VAL A 808 35.74 -38.84 -29.33
N SER A 809 35.30 -39.92 -30.01
CA SER A 809 35.89 -41.23 -29.97
C SER A 809 36.22 -41.75 -31.38
N HIS A 810 37.50 -42.02 -31.66
CA HIS A 810 37.94 -42.59 -32.93
C HIS A 810 37.61 -44.12 -33.02
N GLU A 811 37.50 -44.79 -31.87
CA GLU A 811 37.14 -46.24 -31.80
C GLU A 811 35.63 -46.41 -32.13
N ALA A 812 34.78 -45.50 -31.65
CA ALA A 812 33.35 -45.52 -31.93
C ALA A 812 32.97 -44.78 -33.23
N GLY A 813 33.88 -43.98 -33.79
CA GLY A 813 33.62 -43.17 -34.97
C GLY A 813 32.58 -42.06 -34.69
N THR A 814 32.47 -41.57 -33.43
CA THR A 814 31.44 -40.62 -33.03
C THR A 814 32.00 -39.41 -32.33
N ALA A 815 31.27 -38.29 -32.42
CA ALA A 815 31.46 -37.12 -31.59
C ALA A 815 30.09 -36.69 -30.97
N VAL A 816 30.01 -36.71 -29.64
CA VAL A 816 28.84 -36.19 -28.89
C VAL A 816 29.10 -34.73 -28.54
N VAL A 817 28.30 -33.85 -29.07
CA VAL A 817 28.44 -32.40 -28.92
C VAL A 817 27.35 -31.87 -28.01
N THR A 818 27.75 -31.21 -26.93
CA THR A 818 26.86 -30.54 -26.00
C THR A 818 26.75 -29.07 -26.39
N LEU A 819 25.52 -28.59 -26.66
CA LEU A 819 25.22 -27.27 -27.19
C LEU A 819 24.56 -26.41 -26.14
N SER A 820 24.96 -25.12 -26.04
CA SER A 820 24.32 -24.10 -25.24
C SER A 820 23.12 -23.44 -25.95
N SER A 821 23.08 -23.52 -27.28
CA SER A 821 21.98 -23.05 -28.13
C SER A 821 21.88 -23.92 -29.41
N GLU A 822 20.75 -23.85 -30.11
CA GLU A 822 20.51 -24.66 -31.29
C GLU A 822 21.48 -24.26 -32.41
N VAL A 823 22.28 -25.22 -32.88
CA VAL A 823 23.21 -25.08 -34.01
C VAL A 823 22.71 -25.93 -35.19
N ALA A 824 22.66 -25.36 -36.38
CA ALA A 824 22.28 -26.08 -37.58
C ALA A 824 23.27 -27.21 -37.87
N ASP A 825 22.78 -28.39 -38.27
CA ASP A 825 23.61 -29.58 -38.55
C ASP A 825 24.67 -29.31 -39.62
N ASP A 826 24.37 -28.47 -40.61
CA ASP A 826 25.30 -28.10 -41.66
C ASP A 826 26.52 -27.33 -41.11
N VAL A 827 26.37 -26.56 -40.00
CA VAL A 827 27.50 -25.84 -39.38
C VAL A 827 28.44 -26.80 -38.69
N LEU A 828 27.87 -27.71 -37.88
CA LEU A 828 28.66 -28.76 -37.20
C LEU A 828 29.36 -29.67 -38.19
N LYS A 829 28.65 -30.08 -39.24
CA LYS A 829 29.19 -30.89 -40.33
C LYS A 829 30.33 -30.20 -41.04
N LYS A 830 30.16 -28.98 -41.45
CA LYS A 830 31.20 -28.21 -42.15
C LYS A 830 32.45 -28.00 -41.29
N THR A 831 32.30 -27.76 -39.98
CA THR A 831 33.40 -27.59 -39.03
C THR A 831 34.30 -28.80 -38.93
N VAL A 832 33.71 -30.02 -39.01
CA VAL A 832 34.44 -31.28 -38.98
C VAL A 832 35.05 -31.60 -40.38
N GLU A 833 34.30 -31.33 -41.47
CA GLU A 833 34.75 -31.57 -42.85
C GLU A 833 35.90 -30.66 -43.28
N GLU A 834 35.97 -29.44 -42.73
CA GLU A 834 37.12 -28.52 -42.90
C GLU A 834 38.46 -29.07 -42.31
N LYS A 835 38.39 -30.14 -41.52
CA LYS A 835 39.55 -30.85 -40.97
C LYS A 835 39.86 -32.15 -41.65
N ASP A 836 39.31 -32.33 -42.86
CA ASP A 836 39.50 -33.52 -43.71
C ASP A 836 38.89 -34.81 -43.18
N TYR A 837 37.87 -34.71 -42.30
CA TYR A 837 37.07 -35.85 -41.84
C TYR A 837 35.66 -35.79 -42.45
N LYS A 838 35.07 -36.96 -42.69
CA LYS A 838 33.74 -37.02 -43.31
C LYS A 838 32.63 -37.32 -42.27
N VAL A 839 31.65 -36.44 -42.19
CA VAL A 839 30.46 -36.68 -41.36
C VAL A 839 29.40 -37.43 -42.13
N THR A 840 28.99 -38.59 -41.64
CA THR A 840 28.01 -39.50 -42.29
C THR A 840 26.58 -39.29 -41.82
N ALA A 841 26.39 -39.01 -40.52
CA ALA A 841 25.08 -38.72 -39.91
C ALA A 841 25.23 -37.78 -38.72
N ILE A 842 24.17 -37.09 -38.37
CA ILE A 842 24.02 -36.30 -37.15
C ILE A 842 22.65 -36.64 -36.58
N ASP A 843 22.61 -37.14 -35.35
CA ASP A 843 21.42 -37.61 -34.63
C ASP A 843 21.12 -36.69 -33.43
#